data_f281c88956258411bf4d5457b93174e6
#
_entry.id   f281c88956258411bf4d5457b93174e6
#
_cell.length_a   1.000
_cell.length_b   1.000
_cell.length_c   1.000
_cell.angle_alpha   90.00
_cell.angle_beta   90.00
_cell.angle_gamma   90.00
#
_symmetry.space_group_name_H-M   'P 1'
#
loop_
_entity.id
_entity.type
_entity.pdbx_description
1 polymer ?
#
loop_
_entity_poly.entity_id
_entity_poly.type
_entity_poly.pdbx_seq_one_letter_code
_entity_poly.pdbx_strand_id
1 'polypeptide(L)'
;MMSKNSFNAKKNLEVAGKSYEIFDISGIEGATSLPFSLKVLLENLLRTEDGANITADHIKALANWNPAAEPDTEIQFTPARVVMQDFTGVPCIVDLATMREAIVDLGGDPSKVNPLAPAELVIDHSVIADVFGTKDSFEQNTDIEYERNQERYRFLRWGQTAFDEFKVVPPGTGIVHQVNIEYLARVVMTRTVGGVLRAYPDTVVGTDSHTTMVNGLGVLGWGVGGIEAEAALLGQPVSMLIPRVVGFKLTGQLPLGTTATDMALTITEILRKHGVVGKFVEFYGPGVVSVPMANRTTIGNMSPEYGSTCAIFPIDEEALRYLRLTGRSDDQVALVEQYAKKQGLWHDPSVEPRFSEQVELDLSTVVPSIAGPKRPQDRISLSDSKLAFEKILPTYFSDKTSREEVKAGSTRVKNGDVVIASITSCTNTSNPSVMIGAALLAKKAVEKGLKSKPWVKTTLAPGSKVVTDYYDRADLTKYMQALGFHLVGYGCVTCIGNSGPLPIEISKAVNESDLAVTAVLSGNRNFEGRISPDVKMNYLASPPLVVAYAIAGTMDHDFEKDSLGQDQNGKDVYLADIWPTPAEIQSVIDSSISSAMFTKDYASVFDGDHRWKSLATPVGKVFEWDPKSTYVRKPPYFDGMPKTPTPVVDISGARVLAVLGDSVTTDHISPAGNIKADSPAGKYLAEHGIDRKDFNSYGSRRGNHEVMIRGTFANIRLKNLLLDGVEGGFTRNFATDGKQSTIYDASVAYQSAGIPLVILAGKEYGSGSSRDWAAKGTALLGVRAVIAESFERIHRSNLIGMGVLPLQFKNGDSAQSLSLTGEEEFSISGITALNTGGVPKELTVTAGSKSFVATVRIDTPGEADYYRHGGIMQYVLRSLLNA
;
A
#
# COMPACT_ATOMS: atom_id res chain seq x y z
N MET A 1 -20.75 6.98 20.49
CA MET A 1 -21.24 6.62 21.86
C MET A 1 -20.42 7.35 22.92
N MET A 2 -20.93 7.57 24.11
CA MET A 2 -20.13 8.11 25.22
C MET A 2 -19.43 6.96 25.93
N SER A 3 -18.13 7.12 26.22
CA SER A 3 -17.37 6.13 26.99
C SER A 3 -17.97 5.92 28.38
N LYS A 4 -17.94 4.69 28.87
CA LYS A 4 -18.27 4.34 30.29
C LYS A 4 -17.31 4.98 31.29
N ASN A 5 -16.09 5.30 30.86
CA ASN A 5 -15.04 5.94 31.63
C ASN A 5 -14.80 5.26 33.02
N SER A 6 -14.73 3.92 33.00
CA SER A 6 -14.58 3.10 34.23
C SER A 6 -13.32 3.42 35.03
N PHE A 7 -12.32 4.03 34.42
CA PHE A 7 -11.04 4.40 35.01
C PHE A 7 -10.96 5.87 35.41
N ASN A 8 -12.04 6.64 35.31
CA ASN A 8 -12.04 8.09 35.53
C ASN A 8 -10.94 8.84 34.74
N ALA A 9 -10.63 8.35 33.53
CA ALA A 9 -9.60 8.90 32.65
C ALA A 9 -10.00 10.24 32.01
N LYS A 10 -11.28 10.55 31.96
CA LYS A 10 -11.81 11.78 31.40
C LYS A 10 -11.34 13.00 32.19
N LYS A 11 -10.64 13.93 31.55
CA LYS A 11 -10.06 15.14 32.11
C LYS A 11 -10.22 16.31 31.16
N ASN A 12 -9.95 17.53 31.62
CA ASN A 12 -9.85 18.71 30.79
C ASN A 12 -8.38 19.08 30.57
N LEU A 13 -8.06 19.49 29.37
CA LEU A 13 -6.78 20.06 28.95
C LEU A 13 -7.01 21.46 28.43
N GLU A 14 -6.39 22.45 29.06
CA GLU A 14 -6.47 23.85 28.64
C GLU A 14 -5.29 24.17 27.72
N VAL A 15 -5.59 24.59 26.46
CA VAL A 15 -4.58 24.98 25.48
C VAL A 15 -5.05 26.21 24.70
N ALA A 16 -4.24 27.24 24.62
CA ALA A 16 -4.49 28.46 23.87
C ALA A 16 -5.88 29.09 24.16
N GLY A 17 -6.32 29.03 25.41
CA GLY A 17 -7.62 29.57 25.86
C GLY A 17 -8.84 28.71 25.49
N LYS A 18 -8.63 27.49 25.00
CA LYS A 18 -9.68 26.52 24.72
C LYS A 18 -9.59 25.32 25.68
N SER A 19 -10.74 24.82 26.13
CA SER A 19 -10.82 23.62 26.97
C SER A 19 -11.15 22.41 26.12
N TYR A 20 -10.36 21.36 26.26
CA TYR A 20 -10.54 20.10 25.54
C TYR A 20 -10.78 18.96 26.53
N GLU A 21 -11.82 18.17 26.32
CA GLU A 21 -11.97 16.89 26.98
C GLU A 21 -10.94 15.90 26.40
N ILE A 22 -10.17 15.26 27.26
CA ILE A 22 -9.22 14.19 26.91
C ILE A 22 -9.45 12.96 27.74
N PHE A 23 -8.92 11.80 27.29
CA PHE A 23 -8.81 10.59 28.11
C PHE A 23 -7.34 10.44 28.55
N ASP A 24 -7.05 10.90 29.76
CA ASP A 24 -5.71 10.97 30.34
C ASP A 24 -5.21 9.59 30.76
N ILE A 25 -4.19 9.06 30.07
CA ILE A 25 -3.58 7.77 30.39
C ILE A 25 -2.62 7.83 31.58
N SER A 26 -2.16 9.02 31.98
CA SER A 26 -1.13 9.17 33.02
C SER A 26 -1.55 8.63 34.40
N GLY A 27 -2.85 8.55 34.62
CA GLY A 27 -3.41 7.97 35.85
C GLY A 27 -3.66 6.47 35.83
N ILE A 28 -3.35 5.79 34.74
CA ILE A 28 -3.56 4.35 34.58
C ILE A 28 -2.29 3.60 35.00
N GLU A 29 -2.42 2.69 35.95
CA GLU A 29 -1.30 1.86 36.40
C GLU A 29 -0.71 1.07 35.23
N GLY A 30 0.62 1.09 35.07
CA GLY A 30 1.34 0.44 33.99
C GLY A 30 1.51 1.30 32.71
N ALA A 31 0.68 2.31 32.48
CA ALA A 31 0.65 3.08 31.24
C ALA A 31 1.95 3.84 30.93
N THR A 32 2.62 4.35 31.97
CA THR A 32 3.82 5.20 31.78
C THR A 32 5.00 4.47 31.13
N SER A 33 5.10 3.15 31.34
CA SER A 33 6.19 2.30 30.82
C SER A 33 5.85 1.64 29.48
N LEU A 34 4.64 1.87 28.95
CA LEU A 34 4.25 1.34 27.64
C LEU A 34 5.01 2.02 26.50
N PRO A 35 5.26 1.30 25.41
CA PRO A 35 5.65 1.90 24.13
C PRO A 35 4.64 2.96 23.64
N PHE A 36 5.09 3.89 22.80
CA PHE A 36 4.22 4.98 22.29
C PHE A 36 2.97 4.46 21.57
N SER A 37 3.12 3.46 20.70
CA SER A 37 2.00 2.85 19.98
C SER A 37 0.97 2.27 20.93
N LEU A 38 1.40 1.59 22.00
CA LEU A 38 0.49 1.01 22.99
C LEU A 38 -0.16 2.06 23.88
N LYS A 39 0.49 3.21 24.13
CA LYS A 39 -0.14 4.37 24.79
C LYS A 39 -1.28 4.93 23.95
N VAL A 40 -1.09 5.05 22.62
CA VAL A 40 -2.14 5.48 21.71
C VAL A 40 -3.31 4.48 21.68
N LEU A 41 -3.03 3.18 21.65
CA LEU A 41 -4.07 2.14 21.74
C LEU A 41 -4.79 2.18 23.08
N LEU A 42 -4.10 2.43 24.19
CA LEU A 42 -4.70 2.54 25.51
C LEU A 42 -5.68 3.73 25.62
N GLU A 43 -5.27 4.90 25.08
CA GLU A 43 -6.17 6.05 24.97
C GLU A 43 -7.41 5.71 24.15
N ASN A 44 -7.22 5.01 23.02
CA ASN A 44 -8.30 4.60 22.17
C ASN A 44 -9.33 3.73 22.89
N LEU A 45 -8.86 2.72 23.63
CA LEU A 45 -9.75 1.84 24.42
C LEU A 45 -10.49 2.63 25.52
N LEU A 46 -9.81 3.52 26.26
CA LEU A 46 -10.42 4.36 27.29
C LEU A 46 -11.53 5.26 26.72
N ARG A 47 -11.27 5.84 25.55
CA ARG A 47 -12.19 6.76 24.88
C ARG A 47 -13.40 6.05 24.29
N THR A 48 -13.25 4.82 23.86
CA THR A 48 -14.28 4.05 23.15
C THR A 48 -14.91 2.93 23.99
N GLU A 49 -14.58 2.84 25.29
CA GLU A 49 -15.10 1.85 26.22
C GLU A 49 -16.64 1.83 26.23
N ASP A 50 -17.26 0.77 25.74
CA ASP A 50 -18.71 0.58 25.71
C ASP A 50 -19.21 -0.47 26.72
N GLY A 51 -18.27 -1.28 27.24
CA GLY A 51 -18.48 -2.36 28.19
C GLY A 51 -19.09 -3.61 27.57
N ALA A 52 -19.14 -3.68 26.25
CA ALA A 52 -19.56 -4.86 25.49
C ALA A 52 -18.43 -5.32 24.57
N ASN A 53 -18.08 -4.54 23.57
CA ASN A 53 -16.97 -4.82 22.66
C ASN A 53 -15.63 -4.36 23.26
N ILE A 54 -15.64 -3.25 24.00
CA ILE A 54 -14.46 -2.69 24.65
C ILE A 54 -14.77 -2.59 26.15
N THR A 55 -14.12 -3.46 26.92
CA THR A 55 -14.36 -3.65 28.34
C THR A 55 -13.19 -3.13 29.18
N ALA A 56 -13.45 -2.95 30.49
CA ALA A 56 -12.41 -2.62 31.46
C ALA A 56 -11.27 -3.67 31.51
N ASP A 57 -11.56 -4.92 31.17
CA ASP A 57 -10.53 -5.97 31.18
C ASP A 57 -9.59 -5.86 29.97
N HIS A 58 -10.08 -5.45 28.80
CA HIS A 58 -9.22 -5.12 27.65
C HIS A 58 -8.26 -3.96 27.97
N ILE A 59 -8.77 -2.92 28.65
CA ILE A 59 -7.97 -1.77 29.10
C ILE A 59 -6.89 -2.20 30.07
N LYS A 60 -7.24 -3.02 31.10
CA LYS A 60 -6.27 -3.58 32.06
C LYS A 60 -5.23 -4.47 31.38
N ALA A 61 -5.65 -5.34 30.46
CA ALA A 61 -4.74 -6.21 29.73
C ALA A 61 -3.69 -5.42 28.97
N LEU A 62 -4.10 -4.36 28.27
CA LEU A 62 -3.17 -3.49 27.54
C LEU A 62 -2.28 -2.67 28.49
N ALA A 63 -2.83 -2.09 29.57
CA ALA A 63 -2.05 -1.33 30.54
C ALA A 63 -0.97 -2.20 31.25
N ASN A 64 -1.28 -3.47 31.50
CA ASN A 64 -0.37 -4.45 32.09
C ASN A 64 0.39 -5.29 31.05
N TRP A 65 0.51 -4.79 29.83
CA TRP A 65 1.18 -5.49 28.75
C TRP A 65 2.53 -6.10 29.15
N ASN A 66 2.68 -7.39 28.90
CA ASN A 66 3.91 -8.13 29.12
C ASN A 66 4.71 -8.28 27.82
N PRO A 67 5.86 -7.60 27.69
CA PRO A 67 6.66 -7.64 26.45
C PRO A 67 7.19 -9.05 26.09
N ALA A 68 7.28 -9.95 27.06
CA ALA A 68 7.78 -11.32 26.85
C ALA A 68 6.68 -12.32 26.45
N ALA A 69 5.40 -11.95 26.61
CA ALA A 69 4.29 -12.84 26.28
C ALA A 69 4.02 -12.90 24.76
N GLU A 70 3.57 -14.06 24.30
CA GLU A 70 2.97 -14.15 22.98
C GLU A 70 1.58 -13.50 22.98
N PRO A 71 1.20 -12.82 21.86
CA PRO A 71 -0.11 -12.18 21.75
C PRO A 71 -1.26 -13.20 21.87
N ASP A 72 -2.11 -13.02 22.88
CA ASP A 72 -3.26 -13.90 23.14
C ASP A 72 -4.56 -13.12 23.44
N THR A 73 -4.44 -11.82 23.71
CA THR A 73 -5.56 -10.98 24.10
C THR A 73 -5.99 -10.08 22.93
N GLU A 74 -7.23 -10.23 22.52
CA GLU A 74 -7.86 -9.39 21.49
C GLU A 74 -8.29 -8.05 22.07
N ILE A 75 -8.08 -6.98 21.29
CA ILE A 75 -8.63 -5.64 21.52
C ILE A 75 -9.33 -5.12 20.26
N GLN A 76 -10.20 -4.15 20.47
CA GLN A 76 -10.97 -3.52 19.40
C GLN A 76 -10.50 -2.07 19.23
N PHE A 77 -9.85 -1.78 18.09
CA PHE A 77 -9.30 -0.47 17.79
C PHE A 77 -10.24 0.33 16.88
N THR A 78 -10.61 1.55 17.27
CA THR A 78 -11.44 2.45 16.47
C THR A 78 -10.59 3.56 15.87
N PRO A 79 -10.25 3.51 14.57
CA PRO A 79 -9.44 4.54 13.94
C PRO A 79 -10.16 5.89 13.93
N ALA A 80 -9.41 6.98 14.03
CA ALA A 80 -9.95 8.33 14.00
C ALA A 80 -10.41 8.75 12.60
N ARG A 81 -9.82 8.17 11.56
CA ARG A 81 -10.14 8.41 10.15
C ARG A 81 -9.68 7.27 9.25
N VAL A 82 -10.18 7.29 8.01
CA VAL A 82 -9.78 6.33 6.96
C VAL A 82 -9.22 7.10 5.77
N VAL A 83 -8.07 6.67 5.27
CA VAL A 83 -7.45 7.24 4.07
C VAL A 83 -7.45 6.21 2.94
N MET A 84 -7.70 6.66 1.71
CA MET A 84 -7.83 5.79 0.54
C MET A 84 -7.09 6.40 -0.65
N GLN A 85 -6.62 5.55 -1.55
CA GLN A 85 -6.25 5.93 -2.91
C GLN A 85 -7.28 5.34 -3.90
N ASP A 86 -7.29 5.82 -5.14
CA ASP A 86 -8.41 5.55 -6.06
C ASP A 86 -8.52 4.09 -6.55
N PHE A 87 -7.42 3.32 -6.64
CA PHE A 87 -7.51 1.92 -7.08
C PHE A 87 -8.13 0.98 -6.03
N THR A 88 -8.00 1.32 -4.77
CA THR A 88 -8.57 0.54 -3.65
C THR A 88 -9.77 1.23 -3.00
N GLY A 89 -9.87 2.55 -3.12
CA GLY A 89 -10.97 3.33 -2.59
C GLY A 89 -12.23 3.31 -3.47
N VAL A 90 -12.09 3.30 -4.81
CA VAL A 90 -13.26 3.18 -5.69
C VAL A 90 -14.06 1.90 -5.40
N PRO A 91 -13.46 0.69 -5.33
CA PRO A 91 -14.23 -0.49 -4.95
C PRO A 91 -14.84 -0.39 -3.54
N CYS A 92 -14.17 0.25 -2.59
CA CYS A 92 -14.71 0.50 -1.26
C CYS A 92 -16.02 1.33 -1.34
N ILE A 93 -16.02 2.41 -2.10
CA ILE A 93 -17.22 3.24 -2.29
C ILE A 93 -18.29 2.52 -3.12
N VAL A 94 -17.90 1.65 -4.07
CA VAL A 94 -18.84 0.78 -4.82
C VAL A 94 -19.57 -0.16 -3.85
N ASP A 95 -18.87 -0.73 -2.90
CA ASP A 95 -19.45 -1.61 -1.90
C ASP A 95 -20.40 -0.86 -0.95
N LEU A 96 -20.03 0.34 -0.48
CA LEU A 96 -20.95 1.21 0.29
C LEU A 96 -22.19 1.59 -0.52
N ALA A 97 -22.04 1.89 -1.81
CA ALA A 97 -23.18 2.17 -2.69
C ALA A 97 -24.10 0.95 -2.84
N THR A 98 -23.52 -0.24 -2.98
CA THR A 98 -24.25 -1.52 -3.04
C THR A 98 -24.95 -1.82 -1.72
N MET A 99 -24.29 -1.56 -0.58
CA MET A 99 -24.89 -1.70 0.75
C MET A 99 -26.10 -0.77 0.94
N ARG A 100 -26.07 0.45 0.38
CA ARG A 100 -27.23 1.37 0.42
C ARG A 100 -28.44 0.80 -0.33
N GLU A 101 -28.22 0.16 -1.46
CA GLU A 101 -29.29 -0.51 -2.18
C GLU A 101 -29.78 -1.75 -1.42
N ALA A 102 -28.85 -2.58 -0.92
CA ALA A 102 -29.20 -3.77 -0.17
C ALA A 102 -29.99 -3.47 1.12
N ILE A 103 -29.66 -2.38 1.84
CA ILE A 103 -30.44 -2.01 3.03
C ILE A 103 -31.85 -1.57 2.67
N VAL A 104 -32.05 -0.93 1.50
CA VAL A 104 -33.39 -0.59 0.97
C VAL A 104 -34.17 -1.85 0.64
N ASP A 105 -33.55 -2.83 -0.03
CA ASP A 105 -34.16 -4.14 -0.35
C ASP A 105 -34.59 -4.89 0.92
N LEU A 106 -33.85 -4.72 2.01
CA LEU A 106 -34.19 -5.25 3.33
C LEU A 106 -35.21 -4.38 4.11
N GLY A 107 -35.67 -3.24 3.55
CA GLY A 107 -36.65 -2.33 4.14
C GLY A 107 -36.07 -1.33 5.15
N GLY A 108 -34.75 -1.05 5.09
CA GLY A 108 -34.07 -0.06 5.91
C GLY A 108 -33.86 1.29 5.20
N ASP A 109 -33.29 2.26 5.93
CA ASP A 109 -32.95 3.59 5.40
C ASP A 109 -31.51 3.59 4.84
N PRO A 110 -31.30 3.93 3.53
CA PRO A 110 -29.98 4.00 2.93
C PRO A 110 -29.02 5.00 3.59
N SER A 111 -29.55 6.03 4.26
CA SER A 111 -28.70 7.01 4.97
C SER A 111 -27.98 6.42 6.19
N LYS A 112 -28.39 5.26 6.70
CA LYS A 112 -27.64 4.53 7.74
C LYS A 112 -26.29 4.00 7.25
N VAL A 113 -26.16 3.74 5.94
CA VAL A 113 -24.87 3.39 5.34
C VAL A 113 -24.13 4.68 4.99
N ASN A 114 -23.37 5.19 5.95
CA ASN A 114 -22.66 6.46 5.85
C ASN A 114 -21.38 6.43 6.70
N PRO A 115 -20.24 6.98 6.22
CA PRO A 115 -19.04 7.09 7.03
C PRO A 115 -19.28 7.83 8.35
N LEU A 116 -18.86 7.25 9.45
CA LEU A 116 -18.95 7.79 10.81
C LEU A 116 -17.66 8.49 11.25
N ALA A 117 -16.59 8.33 10.47
CA ALA A 117 -15.29 8.99 10.65
C ALA A 117 -14.89 9.66 9.32
N PRO A 118 -14.01 10.67 9.33
CA PRO A 118 -13.49 11.26 8.13
C PRO A 118 -12.92 10.21 7.18
N ALA A 119 -13.43 10.21 5.94
CA ALA A 119 -13.03 9.34 4.86
C ALA A 119 -12.41 10.21 3.74
N GLU A 120 -11.12 10.07 3.53
CA GLU A 120 -10.39 10.95 2.62
C GLU A 120 -9.75 10.08 1.51
N LEU A 121 -10.20 10.30 0.26
CA LEU A 121 -9.70 9.57 -0.91
C LEU A 121 -8.87 10.52 -1.78
N VAL A 122 -7.66 10.07 -2.17
CA VAL A 122 -6.80 10.81 -3.09
C VAL A 122 -6.68 10.04 -4.40
N ILE A 123 -6.90 10.72 -5.53
CA ILE A 123 -6.74 10.15 -6.85
C ILE A 123 -5.28 10.33 -7.28
N ASP A 124 -4.50 9.26 -7.24
CA ASP A 124 -3.05 9.29 -7.46
C ASP A 124 -2.47 8.05 -8.18
N HIS A 125 -3.31 7.03 -8.44
CA HIS A 125 -2.89 5.79 -9.06
C HIS A 125 -3.34 5.64 -10.52
N SER A 126 -4.13 6.57 -11.06
CA SER A 126 -4.71 6.47 -12.40
C SER A 126 -3.85 7.08 -13.49
N VAL A 127 -2.97 8.01 -13.17
CA VAL A 127 -2.10 8.64 -14.15
C VAL A 127 -1.02 7.67 -14.66
N ILE A 128 -0.87 7.61 -16.00
CA ILE A 128 0.14 6.79 -16.69
C ILE A 128 1.07 7.74 -17.44
N ALA A 129 2.37 7.45 -17.44
CA ALA A 129 3.36 8.21 -18.22
C ALA A 129 3.34 7.82 -19.70
N ASP A 130 2.19 8.03 -20.36
CA ASP A 130 2.04 7.77 -21.80
C ASP A 130 2.92 8.73 -22.63
N VAL A 131 2.92 10.00 -22.26
CA VAL A 131 3.74 11.06 -22.84
C VAL A 131 4.84 11.45 -21.86
N PHE A 132 6.06 11.57 -22.34
CA PHE A 132 7.25 11.91 -21.55
C PHE A 132 8.27 12.71 -22.37
N GLY A 133 9.26 13.29 -21.69
CA GLY A 133 10.39 13.99 -22.35
C GLY A 133 10.02 15.33 -22.98
N THR A 134 8.83 15.88 -22.74
CA THR A 134 8.37 17.17 -23.24
C THR A 134 7.73 18.02 -22.15
N LYS A 135 7.70 19.34 -22.36
CA LYS A 135 7.10 20.28 -21.39
C LYS A 135 5.60 20.06 -21.19
N ASP A 136 4.92 19.55 -22.21
CA ASP A 136 3.47 19.35 -22.21
C ASP A 136 3.07 17.96 -21.71
N SER A 137 4.03 17.13 -21.29
CA SER A 137 3.79 15.75 -20.87
C SER A 137 2.75 15.65 -19.74
N PHE A 138 2.80 16.56 -18.76
CA PHE A 138 1.85 16.60 -17.65
C PHE A 138 0.42 16.86 -18.11
N GLU A 139 0.20 17.89 -18.93
CA GLU A 139 -1.14 18.24 -19.41
C GLU A 139 -1.73 17.14 -20.28
N GLN A 140 -0.92 16.58 -21.20
CA GLN A 140 -1.36 15.49 -22.07
C GLN A 140 -1.71 14.22 -21.28
N ASN A 141 -0.88 13.83 -20.32
CA ASN A 141 -1.15 12.68 -19.47
C ASN A 141 -2.40 12.89 -18.61
N THR A 142 -2.61 14.11 -18.09
CA THR A 142 -3.81 14.47 -17.33
C THR A 142 -5.08 14.38 -18.20
N ASP A 143 -5.03 14.88 -19.44
CA ASP A 143 -6.17 14.76 -20.37
C ASP A 143 -6.50 13.29 -20.65
N ILE A 144 -5.49 12.47 -20.92
CA ILE A 144 -5.63 11.02 -21.13
C ILE A 144 -6.19 10.32 -19.88
N GLU A 145 -5.70 10.71 -18.69
CA GLU A 145 -6.18 10.18 -17.42
C GLU A 145 -7.68 10.44 -17.23
N TYR A 146 -8.14 11.68 -17.47
CA TYR A 146 -9.55 12.03 -17.37
C TYR A 146 -10.41 11.31 -18.41
N GLU A 147 -9.96 11.23 -19.66
CA GLU A 147 -10.66 10.51 -20.73
C GLU A 147 -10.86 9.03 -20.35
N ARG A 148 -9.80 8.35 -19.90
CA ARG A 148 -9.85 6.93 -19.54
C ARG A 148 -10.67 6.62 -18.31
N ASN A 149 -10.73 7.53 -17.34
CA ASN A 149 -11.29 7.26 -16.02
C ASN A 149 -12.57 8.05 -15.71
N GLN A 150 -13.18 8.67 -16.70
CA GLN A 150 -14.33 9.57 -16.55
C GLN A 150 -15.49 8.93 -15.76
N GLU A 151 -15.81 7.65 -16.01
CA GLU A 151 -16.88 6.94 -15.31
C GLU A 151 -16.59 6.81 -13.81
N ARG A 152 -15.35 6.44 -13.44
CA ARG A 152 -14.91 6.34 -12.04
C ARG A 152 -14.95 7.70 -11.34
N TYR A 153 -14.51 8.74 -12.02
CA TYR A 153 -14.45 10.08 -11.44
C TYR A 153 -15.84 10.67 -11.22
N ARG A 154 -16.76 10.43 -12.13
CA ARG A 154 -18.19 10.79 -11.96
C ARG A 154 -18.82 10.04 -10.77
N PHE A 155 -18.49 8.76 -10.60
CA PHE A 155 -18.92 7.97 -9.47
C PHE A 155 -18.38 8.52 -8.14
N LEU A 156 -17.09 8.86 -8.07
CA LEU A 156 -16.49 9.46 -6.87
C LEU A 156 -17.11 10.83 -6.54
N ARG A 157 -17.43 11.63 -7.55
CA ARG A 157 -18.15 12.88 -7.33
C ARG A 157 -19.55 12.67 -6.78
N TRP A 158 -20.27 11.65 -7.25
CA TRP A 158 -21.51 11.25 -6.61
C TRP A 158 -21.29 10.91 -5.14
N GLY A 159 -20.29 10.10 -4.84
CA GLY A 159 -19.96 9.71 -3.47
C GLY A 159 -19.75 10.91 -2.54
N GLN A 160 -19.05 11.96 -2.99
CA GLN A 160 -18.86 13.20 -2.22
C GLN A 160 -20.17 13.91 -1.88
N THR A 161 -21.22 13.77 -2.69
CA THR A 161 -22.52 14.38 -2.44
C THR A 161 -23.48 13.47 -1.69
N ALA A 162 -23.29 12.17 -1.81
CA ALA A 162 -24.17 11.16 -1.22
C ALA A 162 -23.78 10.76 0.20
N PHE A 163 -22.48 10.78 0.52
CA PHE A 163 -21.95 10.41 1.83
C PHE A 163 -21.45 11.65 2.58
N ASP A 164 -21.87 11.79 3.84
CA ASP A 164 -21.25 12.73 4.76
C ASP A 164 -19.82 12.26 5.11
N GLU A 165 -18.96 13.16 5.54
CA GLU A 165 -17.56 12.89 5.95
C GLU A 165 -16.68 12.26 4.85
N PHE A 166 -17.16 12.12 3.61
CA PHE A 166 -16.37 11.60 2.49
C PHE A 166 -15.87 12.74 1.59
N LYS A 167 -14.56 12.80 1.41
CA LYS A 167 -13.88 13.82 0.59
C LYS A 167 -12.96 13.19 -0.42
N VAL A 168 -12.89 13.77 -1.60
CA VAL A 168 -11.99 13.33 -2.68
C VAL A 168 -11.02 14.44 -3.03
N VAL A 169 -9.73 14.13 -3.01
CA VAL A 169 -8.66 14.95 -3.59
C VAL A 169 -8.55 14.58 -5.06
N PRO A 170 -8.82 15.51 -5.98
CA PRO A 170 -8.87 15.25 -7.41
C PRO A 170 -7.52 14.89 -8.04
N PRO A 171 -7.53 14.34 -9.29
CA PRO A 171 -6.30 14.04 -10.04
C PRO A 171 -5.38 15.25 -10.18
N GLY A 172 -4.08 14.99 -10.33
CA GLY A 172 -3.07 16.02 -10.53
C GLY A 172 -2.77 16.87 -9.30
N THR A 173 -3.14 16.41 -8.10
CA THR A 173 -2.90 17.13 -6.83
C THR A 173 -1.67 16.59 -6.09
N GLY A 174 -1.56 15.27 -5.94
CA GLY A 174 -0.44 14.65 -5.25
C GLY A 174 -0.71 13.18 -4.91
N ILE A 175 0.27 12.54 -4.29
CA ILE A 175 0.19 11.15 -3.81
C ILE A 175 -0.47 11.12 -2.43
N VAL A 176 -1.37 10.17 -2.19
CA VAL A 176 -2.17 10.05 -0.95
C VAL A 176 -1.34 10.20 0.32
N HIS A 177 -0.19 9.52 0.40
CA HIS A 177 0.61 9.52 1.64
C HIS A 177 1.37 10.83 1.85
N GLN A 178 1.82 11.50 0.79
CA GLN A 178 2.44 12.82 0.88
C GLN A 178 1.39 13.89 1.19
N VAL A 179 0.24 13.89 0.52
CA VAL A 179 -0.91 14.74 0.85
C VAL A 179 -1.36 14.52 2.30
N ASN A 180 -1.30 13.27 2.77
CA ASN A 180 -1.64 12.93 4.15
C ASN A 180 -0.69 13.63 5.15
N ILE A 181 0.60 13.46 5.03
CA ILE A 181 1.55 14.08 5.99
C ILE A 181 1.61 15.60 5.86
N GLU A 182 1.48 16.14 4.66
CA GLU A 182 1.56 17.58 4.41
C GLU A 182 0.26 18.32 4.79
N TYR A 183 -0.90 17.65 4.73
CA TYR A 183 -2.20 18.33 4.92
C TYR A 183 -3.22 17.55 5.75
N LEU A 184 -3.54 16.28 5.43
CA LEU A 184 -4.68 15.58 6.03
C LEU A 184 -4.42 15.13 7.48
N ALA A 185 -3.20 14.78 7.84
CA ALA A 185 -2.84 14.34 9.19
C ALA A 185 -2.86 15.51 10.18
N ARG A 186 -3.57 15.32 11.31
CA ARG A 186 -3.76 16.34 12.36
C ARG A 186 -2.85 16.10 13.55
N VAL A 187 -2.27 14.92 13.71
CA VAL A 187 -1.50 14.42 14.86
C VAL A 187 -2.35 14.32 16.13
N VAL A 188 -3.10 15.36 16.46
CA VAL A 188 -4.16 15.35 17.48
C VAL A 188 -5.45 15.81 16.82
N MET A 189 -6.43 14.93 16.82
CA MET A 189 -7.77 15.18 16.31
C MET A 189 -8.59 15.96 17.32
N THR A 190 -9.52 16.77 16.79
CA THR A 190 -10.57 17.40 17.61
C THR A 190 -11.94 17.10 17.02
N ARG A 191 -12.91 16.81 17.89
CA ARG A 191 -14.31 16.56 17.50
C ARG A 191 -15.26 17.02 18.61
N THR A 192 -16.36 17.65 18.24
CA THR A 192 -17.42 17.95 19.20
C THR A 192 -18.28 16.70 19.42
N VAL A 193 -18.33 16.23 20.66
CA VAL A 193 -19.11 15.04 21.05
C VAL A 193 -20.02 15.45 22.22
N GLY A 194 -21.33 15.36 22.03
CA GLY A 194 -22.30 15.77 23.07
C GLY A 194 -22.16 17.24 23.49
N GLY A 195 -21.75 18.11 22.59
CA GLY A 195 -21.54 19.55 22.86
C GLY A 195 -20.17 19.89 23.48
N VAL A 196 -19.32 18.91 23.77
CA VAL A 196 -17.98 19.11 24.35
C VAL A 196 -16.91 18.91 23.28
N LEU A 197 -15.95 19.82 23.21
CA LEU A 197 -14.79 19.71 22.32
C LEU A 197 -13.80 18.70 22.89
N ARG A 198 -13.61 17.58 22.20
CA ARG A 198 -12.72 16.48 22.60
C ARG A 198 -11.47 16.48 21.76
N ALA A 199 -10.31 16.26 22.39
CA ALA A 199 -9.04 16.02 21.71
C ALA A 199 -8.55 14.59 21.98
N TYR A 200 -7.98 13.94 20.94
CA TYR A 200 -7.50 12.57 20.98
C TYR A 200 -6.46 12.33 19.88
N PRO A 201 -5.62 11.28 19.96
CA PRO A 201 -4.61 11.01 18.94
C PRO A 201 -5.23 10.83 17.56
N ASP A 202 -4.67 11.45 16.55
CA ASP A 202 -4.94 11.08 15.17
C ASP A 202 -4.45 9.66 14.94
N THR A 203 -5.35 8.79 14.51
CA THR A 203 -5.06 7.42 14.15
C THR A 203 -5.74 7.11 12.84
N VAL A 204 -5.06 6.37 11.97
CA VAL A 204 -5.55 6.15 10.62
C VAL A 204 -5.37 4.71 10.15
N VAL A 205 -6.42 4.15 9.56
CA VAL A 205 -6.28 2.98 8.71
C VAL A 205 -6.42 3.39 7.25
N GLY A 206 -5.71 2.72 6.36
CA GLY A 206 -5.78 3.06 4.95
C GLY A 206 -5.90 1.84 4.06
N THR A 207 -6.55 2.01 2.91
CA THR A 207 -6.66 0.96 1.89
C THR A 207 -5.36 0.74 1.12
N ASP A 208 -4.30 1.43 1.50
CA ASP A 208 -2.96 1.27 0.94
C ASP A 208 -1.93 0.90 2.02
N SER A 209 -1.03 -0.02 1.70
CA SER A 209 -0.02 -0.50 2.66
C SER A 209 0.92 0.59 3.16
N HIS A 210 1.22 1.62 2.34
CA HIS A 210 2.12 2.72 2.71
C HIS A 210 1.44 3.82 3.56
N THR A 211 0.23 3.60 4.05
CA THR A 211 -0.41 4.44 5.10
C THR A 211 0.52 4.67 6.29
N THR A 212 1.41 3.71 6.53
CA THR A 212 2.47 3.77 7.55
C THR A 212 3.44 4.96 7.39
N MET A 213 3.45 5.66 6.25
CA MET A 213 4.25 6.88 6.08
C MET A 213 3.95 7.93 7.17
N VAL A 214 2.70 7.99 7.62
CA VAL A 214 2.26 8.94 8.65
C VAL A 214 2.88 8.66 10.03
N ASN A 215 3.41 7.44 10.24
CA ASN A 215 4.07 7.07 11.50
C ASN A 215 5.30 7.92 11.76
N GLY A 216 5.97 8.43 10.71
CA GLY A 216 7.07 9.39 10.85
C GLY A 216 6.65 10.67 11.58
N LEU A 217 5.39 11.08 11.47
CA LEU A 217 4.81 12.25 12.12
C LEU A 217 4.28 11.96 13.55
N GLY A 218 4.46 10.75 14.04
CA GLY A 218 3.95 10.31 15.36
C GLY A 218 2.47 9.93 15.34
N VAL A 219 1.86 9.75 14.18
CA VAL A 219 0.49 9.27 14.02
C VAL A 219 0.49 7.76 13.86
N LEU A 220 -0.25 7.06 14.71
CA LEU A 220 -0.40 5.62 14.59
C LEU A 220 -1.30 5.28 13.40
N GLY A 221 -0.75 4.58 12.42
CA GLY A 221 -1.51 4.21 11.24
C GLY A 221 -0.88 3.06 10.47
N TRP A 222 -1.73 2.26 9.81
CA TRP A 222 -1.30 1.14 8.97
C TRP A 222 -2.30 0.83 7.85
N GLY A 223 -1.83 0.02 6.90
CA GLY A 223 -2.67 -0.50 5.82
C GLY A 223 -3.58 -1.62 6.29
N VAL A 224 -4.82 -1.57 5.84
CA VAL A 224 -5.83 -2.62 6.01
C VAL A 224 -6.38 -3.03 4.65
N GLY A 225 -7.14 -4.12 4.59
CA GLY A 225 -7.90 -4.44 3.38
C GLY A 225 -9.05 -3.47 3.14
N GLY A 226 -9.49 -3.32 1.89
CA GLY A 226 -10.65 -2.49 1.55
C GLY A 226 -11.88 -2.85 2.39
N ILE A 227 -12.12 -4.13 2.60
CA ILE A 227 -13.23 -4.67 3.39
C ILE A 227 -13.18 -4.23 4.85
N GLU A 228 -11.99 -4.24 5.47
CA GLU A 228 -11.81 -3.74 6.85
C GLU A 228 -11.97 -2.22 6.91
N ALA A 229 -11.49 -1.50 5.88
CA ALA A 229 -11.69 -0.07 5.78
C ALA A 229 -13.17 0.30 5.66
N GLU A 230 -13.95 -0.42 4.86
CA GLU A 230 -15.40 -0.27 4.73
C GLU A 230 -16.12 -0.46 6.07
N ALA A 231 -15.77 -1.51 6.81
CA ALA A 231 -16.30 -1.77 8.14
C ALA A 231 -15.93 -0.65 9.13
N ALA A 232 -14.67 -0.19 9.10
CA ALA A 232 -14.21 0.92 9.93
C ALA A 232 -14.94 2.23 9.62
N LEU A 233 -15.19 2.54 8.33
CA LEU A 233 -16.00 3.68 7.92
C LEU A 233 -17.41 3.63 8.52
N LEU A 234 -18.00 2.44 8.62
CA LEU A 234 -19.33 2.21 9.17
C LEU A 234 -19.33 2.03 10.70
N GLY A 235 -18.23 2.39 11.36
CA GLY A 235 -18.13 2.43 12.82
C GLY A 235 -17.81 1.09 13.48
N GLN A 236 -17.45 0.07 12.70
CA GLN A 236 -16.93 -1.17 13.28
C GLN A 236 -15.48 -0.98 13.69
N PRO A 237 -15.08 -1.38 14.88
CA PRO A 237 -13.69 -1.34 15.27
C PRO A 237 -12.89 -2.41 14.51
N VAL A 238 -11.59 -2.16 14.34
CA VAL A 238 -10.63 -3.13 13.80
C VAL A 238 -10.20 -4.06 14.94
N SER A 239 -10.48 -5.34 14.78
CA SER A 239 -10.05 -6.37 15.72
C SER A 239 -8.57 -6.67 15.56
N MET A 240 -7.83 -6.72 16.66
CA MET A 240 -6.41 -7.07 16.66
C MET A 240 -5.97 -7.67 18.00
N LEU A 241 -4.98 -8.54 17.98
CA LEU A 241 -4.28 -8.94 19.20
C LEU A 241 -3.40 -7.79 19.70
N ILE A 242 -3.23 -7.64 21.00
CA ILE A 242 -2.24 -6.70 21.58
C ILE A 242 -0.87 -7.08 21.00
N PRO A 243 -0.22 -6.19 20.23
CA PRO A 243 0.94 -6.58 19.42
C PRO A 243 2.23 -6.70 20.25
N ARG A 244 3.18 -7.46 19.74
CA ARG A 244 4.58 -7.33 20.15
C ARG A 244 5.15 -6.04 19.58
N VAL A 245 6.01 -5.39 20.34
CA VAL A 245 6.66 -4.14 19.92
C VAL A 245 8.18 -4.31 19.90
N VAL A 246 8.79 -4.04 18.75
CA VAL A 246 10.24 -4.04 18.56
C VAL A 246 10.74 -2.61 18.71
N GLY A 247 11.59 -2.35 19.68
CA GLY A 247 12.29 -1.08 19.81
C GLY A 247 13.49 -1.01 18.87
N PHE A 248 13.54 0.01 18.01
CA PHE A 248 14.66 0.27 17.11
C PHE A 248 15.43 1.49 17.60
N LYS A 249 16.59 1.25 18.25
CA LYS A 249 17.42 2.29 18.83
C LYS A 249 18.27 2.95 17.76
N LEU A 250 18.18 4.27 17.65
CA LEU A 250 19.03 5.08 16.77
C LEU A 250 20.08 5.80 17.60
N THR A 251 21.34 5.69 17.16
CA THR A 251 22.51 6.38 17.73
C THR A 251 23.30 7.06 16.62
N GLY A 252 24.18 7.97 16.97
CA GLY A 252 25.05 8.66 16.01
C GLY A 252 24.30 9.62 15.06
N GLN A 253 24.94 9.92 13.95
CA GLN A 253 24.45 10.81 12.89
C GLN A 253 24.84 10.25 11.51
N LEU A 254 24.05 10.56 10.49
CA LEU A 254 24.34 10.16 9.12
C LEU A 254 25.64 10.79 8.62
N PRO A 255 26.51 10.01 7.95
CA PRO A 255 27.71 10.54 7.30
C PRO A 255 27.36 11.52 6.18
N LEU A 256 28.28 12.45 5.92
CA LEU A 256 28.18 13.32 4.75
C LEU A 256 28.14 12.50 3.46
N GLY A 257 27.26 12.87 2.54
CA GLY A 257 27.09 12.18 1.25
C GLY A 257 26.10 11.04 1.27
N THR A 258 25.63 10.58 2.43
CA THR A 258 24.51 9.63 2.54
C THR A 258 23.16 10.35 2.51
N THR A 259 22.13 9.63 2.10
CA THR A 259 20.77 10.16 1.92
C THR A 259 19.77 9.46 2.85
N ALA A 260 18.57 10.02 2.94
CA ALA A 260 17.42 9.38 3.58
C ALA A 260 17.14 7.98 3.01
N THR A 261 17.32 7.82 1.70
CA THR A 261 17.12 6.54 1.01
C THR A 261 18.10 5.50 1.50
N ASP A 262 19.36 5.84 1.65
CA ASP A 262 20.41 4.92 2.15
C ASP A 262 20.06 4.41 3.56
N MET A 263 19.62 5.31 4.42
CA MET A 263 19.17 4.99 5.77
C MET A 263 17.94 4.08 5.74
N ALA A 264 16.93 4.40 4.94
CA ALA A 264 15.71 3.64 4.85
C ALA A 264 15.95 2.21 4.29
N LEU A 265 16.82 2.07 3.28
CA LEU A 265 17.22 0.76 2.75
C LEU A 265 18.01 -0.06 3.78
N THR A 266 18.89 0.57 4.55
CA THR A 266 19.65 -0.09 5.62
C THR A 266 18.71 -0.61 6.72
N ILE A 267 17.77 0.22 7.17
CA ILE A 267 16.76 -0.17 8.17
C ILE A 267 15.87 -1.29 7.62
N THR A 268 15.49 -1.22 6.34
CA THR A 268 14.68 -2.25 5.68
C THR A 268 15.37 -3.61 5.69
N GLU A 269 16.66 -3.65 5.33
CA GLU A 269 17.48 -4.88 5.39
C GLU A 269 17.55 -5.45 6.82
N ILE A 270 17.86 -4.60 7.79
CA ILE A 270 18.02 -5.01 9.21
C ILE A 270 16.70 -5.57 9.75
N LEU A 271 15.60 -4.84 9.61
CA LEU A 271 14.30 -5.24 10.15
C LEU A 271 13.72 -6.47 9.43
N ARG A 272 13.91 -6.58 8.12
CA ARG A 272 13.51 -7.78 7.38
C ARG A 272 14.27 -9.02 7.84
N LYS A 273 15.57 -8.88 8.07
CA LYS A 273 16.43 -9.96 8.60
C LYS A 273 16.07 -10.32 10.04
N HIS A 274 15.73 -9.34 10.87
CA HIS A 274 15.28 -9.54 12.26
C HIS A 274 13.93 -10.29 12.34
N GLY A 275 13.04 -10.06 11.39
CA GLY A 275 11.73 -10.71 11.36
C GLY A 275 10.68 -9.97 12.18
N VAL A 276 10.15 -8.88 11.62
CA VAL A 276 9.15 -8.00 12.27
C VAL A 276 7.72 -8.17 11.74
N VAL A 277 7.46 -9.24 10.97
CA VAL A 277 6.13 -9.49 10.41
C VAL A 277 5.09 -9.60 11.52
N GLY A 278 4.01 -8.81 11.40
CA GLY A 278 2.93 -8.76 12.39
C GLY A 278 3.26 -8.02 13.69
N LYS A 279 4.48 -7.48 13.83
CA LYS A 279 4.91 -6.69 15.00
C LYS A 279 4.78 -5.19 14.71
N PHE A 280 4.76 -4.39 15.76
CA PHE A 280 4.98 -2.96 15.71
C PHE A 280 6.46 -2.66 15.87
N VAL A 281 6.94 -1.62 15.20
CA VAL A 281 8.30 -1.09 15.37
C VAL A 281 8.21 0.33 15.92
N GLU A 282 9.03 0.65 16.92
CA GLU A 282 9.15 2.01 17.45
C GLU A 282 10.59 2.47 17.43
N PHE A 283 10.81 3.66 16.88
CA PHE A 283 12.13 4.30 16.86
C PHE A 283 12.34 5.10 18.13
N TYR A 284 13.48 4.92 18.77
CA TYR A 284 13.84 5.59 20.02
C TYR A 284 15.35 5.83 20.11
N GLY A 285 15.80 6.42 21.19
CA GLY A 285 17.21 6.68 21.47
C GLY A 285 17.69 8.07 21.04
N PRO A 286 18.95 8.41 21.35
CA PRO A 286 19.47 9.76 21.16
C PRO A 286 19.63 10.17 19.70
N GLY A 287 19.76 9.21 18.78
CA GLY A 287 19.88 9.48 17.35
C GLY A 287 18.58 10.02 16.71
N VAL A 288 17.40 9.80 17.32
CA VAL A 288 16.11 10.25 16.77
C VAL A 288 16.09 11.75 16.50
N VAL A 289 16.66 12.57 17.39
CA VAL A 289 16.67 14.02 17.26
C VAL A 289 17.48 14.50 16.05
N SER A 290 18.40 13.69 15.54
CA SER A 290 19.21 13.98 14.35
C SER A 290 18.52 13.59 13.04
N VAL A 291 17.37 12.93 13.10
CA VAL A 291 16.62 12.45 11.91
C VAL A 291 15.54 13.46 11.56
N PRO A 292 15.67 14.22 10.46
CA PRO A 292 14.64 15.13 9.99
C PRO A 292 13.29 14.44 9.73
N MET A 293 12.20 15.18 9.84
CA MET A 293 10.85 14.64 9.64
C MET A 293 10.69 13.91 8.31
N ALA A 294 11.19 14.47 7.22
CA ALA A 294 11.13 13.85 5.92
C ALA A 294 11.84 12.47 5.85
N ASN A 295 12.93 12.29 6.61
CA ASN A 295 13.60 10.99 6.71
C ASN A 295 12.77 10.00 7.52
N ARG A 296 12.14 10.45 8.63
CA ARG A 296 11.24 9.60 9.44
C ARG A 296 10.05 9.09 8.61
N THR A 297 9.46 9.95 7.79
CA THR A 297 8.35 9.57 6.91
C THR A 297 8.78 8.60 5.82
N THR A 298 9.99 8.74 5.26
CA THR A 298 10.58 7.77 4.32
C THR A 298 10.73 6.39 4.96
N ILE A 299 11.22 6.32 6.20
CA ILE A 299 11.36 5.06 6.96
C ILE A 299 9.99 4.44 7.25
N GLY A 300 9.05 5.23 7.74
CA GLY A 300 7.67 4.80 8.00
C GLY A 300 6.98 4.28 6.75
N ASN A 301 7.21 4.93 5.59
CA ASN A 301 6.69 4.50 4.30
C ASN A 301 7.12 3.08 3.94
N MET A 302 8.35 2.70 4.24
CA MET A 302 8.91 1.38 3.92
C MET A 302 8.55 0.28 4.93
N SER A 303 7.68 0.55 5.90
CA SER A 303 7.20 -0.46 6.87
C SER A 303 6.67 -1.74 6.22
N PRO A 304 5.86 -1.69 5.15
CA PRO A 304 5.43 -2.89 4.43
C PRO A 304 6.58 -3.68 3.81
N GLU A 305 7.65 -3.04 3.39
CA GLU A 305 8.80 -3.67 2.73
C GLU A 305 9.62 -4.50 3.72
N TYR A 306 9.77 -4.05 4.96
CA TYR A 306 10.39 -4.88 6.00
C TYR A 306 9.38 -5.73 6.79
N GLY A 307 8.07 -5.54 6.58
CA GLY A 307 7.02 -6.45 7.01
C GLY A 307 6.38 -6.12 8.36
N SER A 308 6.66 -4.97 8.98
CA SER A 308 5.98 -4.56 10.21
C SER A 308 4.57 -4.02 9.93
N THR A 309 3.70 -4.07 10.94
CA THR A 309 2.35 -3.48 10.85
C THR A 309 2.44 -1.95 10.84
N CYS A 310 3.29 -1.38 11.70
CA CYS A 310 3.61 0.05 11.72
C CYS A 310 5.06 0.26 12.15
N ALA A 311 5.59 1.46 11.90
CA ALA A 311 6.95 1.85 12.29
C ALA A 311 6.95 3.32 12.72
N ILE A 312 6.65 3.55 14.00
CA ILE A 312 6.31 4.87 14.53
C ILE A 312 7.50 5.57 15.17
N PHE A 313 7.57 6.87 14.94
CA PHE A 313 8.46 7.79 15.65
C PHE A 313 7.72 8.53 16.76
N PRO A 314 8.39 8.93 17.84
CA PRO A 314 7.79 9.77 18.87
C PRO A 314 7.56 11.19 18.37
N ILE A 315 6.65 11.92 19.02
CA ILE A 315 6.42 13.34 18.75
C ILE A 315 7.49 14.17 19.48
N ASP A 316 8.08 15.12 18.78
CA ASP A 316 9.12 16.02 19.31
C ASP A 316 9.08 17.39 18.65
N GLU A 317 10.07 18.25 18.91
CA GLU A 317 10.16 19.60 18.32
C GLU A 317 10.27 19.54 16.78
N GLU A 318 10.89 18.50 16.23
CA GLU A 318 10.96 18.32 14.76
C GLU A 318 9.57 18.08 14.15
N ALA A 319 8.70 17.34 14.84
CA ALA A 319 7.32 17.18 14.42
C ALA A 319 6.57 18.53 14.44
N LEU A 320 6.75 19.34 15.49
CA LEU A 320 6.13 20.67 15.57
C LEU A 320 6.66 21.62 14.49
N ARG A 321 7.96 21.58 14.21
CA ARG A 321 8.58 22.35 13.14
C ARG A 321 7.98 22.00 11.77
N TYR A 322 7.80 20.72 11.50
CA TYR A 322 7.16 20.25 10.27
C TYR A 322 5.69 20.69 10.15
N LEU A 323 4.93 20.63 11.25
CA LEU A 323 3.54 21.08 11.26
C LEU A 323 3.43 22.58 10.94
N ARG A 324 4.31 23.41 11.52
CA ARG A 324 4.40 24.85 11.20
C ARG A 324 4.77 25.07 9.72
N LEU A 325 5.76 24.35 9.23
CA LEU A 325 6.20 24.42 7.82
C LEU A 325 5.07 24.10 6.86
N THR A 326 4.29 23.06 7.16
CA THR A 326 3.17 22.60 6.31
C THR A 326 1.85 23.35 6.56
N GLY A 327 1.91 24.48 7.30
CA GLY A 327 0.80 25.43 7.40
C GLY A 327 -0.27 25.07 8.44
N ARG A 328 -0.01 24.17 9.40
CA ARG A 328 -0.92 23.95 10.53
C ARG A 328 -0.91 25.18 11.41
N SER A 329 -2.11 25.54 11.93
CA SER A 329 -2.26 26.73 12.77
C SER A 329 -1.48 26.63 14.09
N ASP A 330 -1.11 27.77 14.66
CA ASP A 330 -0.43 27.82 15.95
C ASP A 330 -1.25 27.15 17.06
N ASP A 331 -2.57 27.26 17.04
CA ASP A 331 -3.47 26.57 17.98
C ASP A 331 -3.34 25.04 17.85
N GLN A 332 -3.28 24.52 16.62
CA GLN A 332 -3.12 23.09 16.38
C GLN A 332 -1.73 22.63 16.85
N VAL A 333 -0.69 23.38 16.56
CA VAL A 333 0.69 23.04 16.99
C VAL A 333 0.80 23.05 18.51
N ALA A 334 0.21 24.04 19.17
CA ALA A 334 0.18 24.12 20.64
C ALA A 334 -0.62 22.96 21.23
N LEU A 335 -1.75 22.58 20.61
CA LEU A 335 -2.53 21.42 21.05
C LEU A 335 -1.71 20.12 20.95
N VAL A 336 -1.02 19.89 19.83
CA VAL A 336 -0.18 18.72 19.64
C VAL A 336 0.91 18.65 20.71
N GLU A 337 1.62 19.74 20.98
CA GLU A 337 2.66 19.80 21.98
C GLU A 337 2.14 19.47 23.39
N GLN A 338 1.10 20.18 23.83
CA GLN A 338 0.56 20.03 25.17
C GLN A 338 -0.09 18.65 25.37
N TYR A 339 -0.79 18.16 24.36
CA TYR A 339 -1.40 16.83 24.38
C TYR A 339 -0.33 15.73 24.46
N ALA A 340 0.69 15.79 23.59
CA ALA A 340 1.76 14.79 23.56
C ALA A 340 2.54 14.74 24.89
N LYS A 341 2.85 15.90 25.47
CA LYS A 341 3.50 15.98 26.79
C LYS A 341 2.61 15.41 27.89
N LYS A 342 1.31 15.74 27.89
CA LYS A 342 0.34 15.27 28.88
C LYS A 342 0.16 13.75 28.82
N GLN A 343 0.15 13.16 27.65
CA GLN A 343 -0.06 11.73 27.44
C GLN A 343 1.24 10.90 27.45
N GLY A 344 2.41 11.53 27.68
CA GLY A 344 3.70 10.84 27.63
C GLY A 344 4.03 10.26 26.25
N LEU A 345 3.59 10.96 25.18
CA LEU A 345 3.90 10.68 23.78
C LEU A 345 5.05 11.55 23.24
N TRP A 346 5.53 12.49 24.09
CA TRP A 346 6.65 13.36 23.75
C TRP A 346 7.99 12.61 23.89
N HIS A 347 8.87 12.80 22.92
CA HIS A 347 10.20 12.18 22.93
C HIS A 347 11.06 12.67 24.09
N ASP A 348 11.56 11.71 24.86
CA ASP A 348 12.60 11.94 25.87
C ASP A 348 13.74 10.95 25.59
N PRO A 349 14.93 11.44 25.14
CA PRO A 349 16.05 10.56 24.79
C PRO A 349 16.65 9.80 25.99
N SER A 350 16.30 10.19 27.24
CA SER A 350 16.73 9.52 28.47
C SER A 350 15.80 8.36 28.89
N VAL A 351 14.63 8.24 28.29
CA VAL A 351 13.64 7.21 28.60
C VAL A 351 13.66 6.09 27.57
N GLU A 352 13.84 4.87 28.04
CA GLU A 352 13.70 3.66 27.22
C GLU A 352 12.37 2.96 27.61
N PRO A 353 11.36 2.93 26.71
CA PRO A 353 10.15 2.13 26.90
C PRO A 353 10.49 0.63 26.99
N ARG A 354 9.56 -0.15 27.53
CA ARG A 354 9.72 -1.61 27.51
C ARG A 354 9.37 -2.13 26.12
N PHE A 355 10.21 -2.99 25.56
CA PHE A 355 9.99 -3.60 24.25
C PHE A 355 10.04 -5.12 24.33
N SER A 356 9.36 -5.81 23.42
CA SER A 356 9.44 -7.26 23.27
C SER A 356 10.82 -7.69 22.79
N GLU A 357 11.40 -6.91 21.91
CA GLU A 357 12.71 -7.13 21.29
C GLU A 357 13.35 -5.76 21.02
N GLN A 358 14.67 -5.74 20.88
CA GLN A 358 15.41 -4.51 20.61
C GLN A 358 16.40 -4.73 19.46
N VAL A 359 16.51 -3.72 18.61
CA VAL A 359 17.49 -3.63 17.51
C VAL A 359 18.15 -2.27 17.61
N GLU A 360 19.42 -2.17 17.24
CA GLU A 360 20.16 -0.91 17.26
C GLU A 360 20.84 -0.64 15.93
N LEU A 361 20.89 0.64 15.54
CA LEU A 361 21.66 1.14 14.40
C LEU A 361 22.42 2.40 14.80
N ASP A 362 23.74 2.34 14.66
CA ASP A 362 24.58 3.55 14.62
C ASP A 362 24.48 4.15 13.21
N LEU A 363 23.84 5.31 13.11
CA LEU A 363 23.65 6.04 11.85
C LEU A 363 24.96 6.36 11.13
N SER A 364 26.08 6.46 11.86
CA SER A 364 27.40 6.70 11.27
C SER A 364 27.91 5.55 10.38
N THR A 365 27.29 4.37 10.48
CA THR A 365 27.64 3.19 9.68
C THR A 365 26.90 3.11 8.35
N VAL A 366 25.94 3.98 8.11
CA VAL A 366 25.15 3.99 6.87
C VAL A 366 26.02 4.42 5.70
N VAL A 367 25.95 3.70 4.60
CA VAL A 367 26.70 3.99 3.37
C VAL A 367 25.74 4.17 2.18
N PRO A 368 26.14 4.92 1.14
CA PRO A 368 25.35 5.02 -0.09
C PRO A 368 24.97 3.66 -0.64
N SER A 369 23.72 3.49 -0.99
CA SER A 369 23.18 2.17 -1.30
C SER A 369 22.11 2.22 -2.41
N ILE A 370 21.93 1.09 -3.08
CA ILE A 370 20.77 0.79 -3.93
C ILE A 370 20.12 -0.50 -3.43
N ALA A 371 18.95 -0.86 -3.93
CA ALA A 371 18.35 -2.17 -3.64
C ALA A 371 17.77 -2.82 -4.88
N GLY A 372 18.04 -4.08 -5.08
CA GLY A 372 17.54 -4.84 -6.24
C GLY A 372 18.38 -6.09 -6.56
N PRO A 373 18.06 -6.73 -7.70
CA PRO A 373 17.12 -6.31 -8.75
C PRO A 373 15.66 -6.71 -8.56
N LYS A 374 15.29 -7.34 -7.43
CA LYS A 374 13.94 -7.94 -7.26
C LYS A 374 13.16 -7.45 -6.04
N ARG A 375 13.83 -7.06 -4.96
CA ARG A 375 13.17 -6.77 -3.68
C ARG A 375 13.81 -5.57 -2.98
N PRO A 376 13.04 -4.79 -2.20
CA PRO A 376 13.56 -3.62 -1.50
C PRO A 376 14.60 -3.93 -0.41
N GLN A 377 14.51 -5.12 0.20
CA GLN A 377 15.47 -5.57 1.22
C GLN A 377 16.78 -6.13 0.64
N ASP A 378 16.89 -6.31 -0.67
CA ASP A 378 18.12 -6.74 -1.34
C ASP A 378 19.05 -5.51 -1.52
N ARG A 379 19.49 -4.93 -0.40
CA ARG A 379 20.36 -3.75 -0.37
C ARG A 379 21.77 -4.11 -0.82
N ILE A 380 22.35 -3.23 -1.60
CA ILE A 380 23.71 -3.33 -2.14
C ILE A 380 24.38 -1.98 -1.88
N SER A 381 25.61 -1.99 -1.31
CA SER A 381 26.40 -0.75 -1.22
C SER A 381 26.70 -0.22 -2.63
N LEU A 382 26.72 1.11 -2.80
CA LEU A 382 26.98 1.70 -4.12
C LEU A 382 28.35 1.29 -4.67
N SER A 383 29.36 1.15 -3.80
CA SER A 383 30.70 0.65 -4.15
C SER A 383 30.71 -0.77 -4.72
N ASP A 384 29.76 -1.62 -4.31
CA ASP A 384 29.66 -3.02 -4.76
C ASP A 384 28.63 -3.20 -5.87
N SER A 385 27.94 -2.13 -6.29
CA SER A 385 26.78 -2.21 -7.19
C SER A 385 27.13 -2.86 -8.54
N LYS A 386 28.26 -2.49 -9.15
CA LYS A 386 28.74 -3.08 -10.41
C LYS A 386 29.05 -4.57 -10.25
N LEU A 387 29.79 -4.96 -9.23
CA LEU A 387 30.15 -6.37 -8.99
C LEU A 387 28.91 -7.23 -8.72
N ALA A 388 27.96 -6.73 -7.94
CA ALA A 388 26.70 -7.40 -7.67
C ALA A 388 25.85 -7.56 -8.95
N PHE A 389 25.84 -6.53 -9.79
CA PHE A 389 25.16 -6.55 -11.08
C PHE A 389 25.82 -7.59 -12.02
N GLU A 390 27.15 -7.55 -12.21
CA GLU A 390 27.88 -8.51 -13.04
C GLU A 390 27.63 -9.97 -12.62
N LYS A 391 27.52 -10.21 -11.31
CA LYS A 391 27.25 -11.54 -10.76
C LYS A 391 25.82 -12.03 -11.05
N ILE A 392 24.83 -11.13 -10.96
CA ILE A 392 23.42 -11.52 -11.11
C ILE A 392 22.95 -11.54 -12.56
N LEU A 393 23.52 -10.71 -13.43
CA LEU A 393 23.11 -10.55 -14.82
C LEU A 393 23.04 -11.88 -15.59
N PRO A 394 24.01 -12.81 -15.48
CA PRO A 394 23.95 -14.10 -16.19
C PRO A 394 22.72 -14.95 -15.85
N THR A 395 22.09 -14.74 -14.70
CA THR A 395 20.88 -15.50 -14.31
C THR A 395 19.61 -15.07 -15.07
N TYR A 396 19.68 -13.96 -15.80
CA TYR A 396 18.59 -13.42 -16.63
C TYR A 396 18.73 -13.79 -18.11
N PHE A 397 19.80 -14.49 -18.48
CA PHE A 397 19.98 -14.93 -19.85
C PHE A 397 19.18 -16.21 -20.13
N SER A 398 18.55 -16.24 -21.29
CA SER A 398 18.10 -17.46 -21.95
C SER A 398 19.07 -17.85 -23.06
N ASP A 399 18.98 -19.08 -23.57
CA ASP A 399 19.79 -19.52 -24.73
C ASP A 399 19.58 -18.67 -25.99
N LYS A 400 18.47 -17.90 -26.03
CA LYS A 400 18.11 -17.01 -27.12
C LYS A 400 18.57 -15.56 -26.92
N THR A 401 19.07 -15.21 -25.72
CA THR A 401 19.41 -13.83 -25.39
C THR A 401 20.72 -13.41 -26.05
N SER A 402 20.69 -12.34 -26.85
CA SER A 402 21.90 -11.75 -27.45
C SER A 402 22.78 -11.12 -26.36
N ARG A 403 24.09 -11.39 -26.42
CA ARG A 403 25.11 -10.74 -25.57
C ARG A 403 25.69 -9.48 -26.21
N GLU A 404 25.37 -9.21 -27.46
CA GLU A 404 25.86 -8.08 -28.23
C GLU A 404 24.89 -6.89 -28.12
N GLU A 405 25.41 -5.72 -28.50
CA GLU A 405 24.57 -4.52 -28.64
C GLU A 405 23.60 -4.69 -29.81
N VAL A 406 22.33 -4.48 -29.55
CA VAL A 406 21.24 -4.56 -30.53
C VAL A 406 20.87 -3.18 -30.99
N LYS A 407 20.68 -3.01 -32.31
CA LYS A 407 20.25 -1.74 -32.89
C LYS A 407 18.80 -1.42 -32.46
N ALA A 408 18.58 -0.21 -31.95
CA ALA A 408 17.29 0.34 -31.58
C ALA A 408 17.13 1.75 -32.15
N GLY A 409 16.54 1.85 -33.33
CA GLY A 409 16.44 3.11 -34.07
C GLY A 409 17.80 3.74 -34.37
N SER A 410 18.05 4.93 -33.82
CA SER A 410 19.32 5.68 -33.99
C SER A 410 20.35 5.32 -32.91
N THR A 411 20.01 4.44 -31.93
CA THR A 411 20.88 4.04 -30.84
C THR A 411 21.10 2.52 -30.82
N ARG A 412 21.78 2.04 -29.80
CA ARG A 412 21.98 0.62 -29.48
C ARG A 412 21.70 0.36 -28.04
N VAL A 413 21.19 -0.82 -27.73
CA VAL A 413 20.90 -1.29 -26.37
C VAL A 413 21.48 -2.68 -26.14
N LYS A 414 21.87 -2.97 -24.92
CA LYS A 414 22.43 -4.26 -24.50
C LYS A 414 21.88 -4.69 -23.14
N ASN A 415 22.20 -5.90 -22.74
CA ASN A 415 21.89 -6.37 -21.39
C ASN A 415 22.52 -5.46 -20.32
N GLY A 416 21.73 -5.11 -19.32
CA GLY A 416 22.12 -4.25 -18.22
C GLY A 416 21.97 -2.74 -18.48
N ASP A 417 21.57 -2.35 -19.68
CA ASP A 417 21.27 -0.94 -19.93
C ASP A 417 20.04 -0.49 -19.14
N VAL A 418 20.13 0.74 -18.61
CA VAL A 418 19.03 1.40 -17.93
C VAL A 418 18.11 2.00 -18.99
N VAL A 419 16.90 1.46 -19.13
CA VAL A 419 15.91 1.95 -20.11
C VAL A 419 14.81 2.79 -19.46
N ILE A 420 14.69 2.74 -18.11
CA ILE A 420 13.82 3.63 -17.33
C ILE A 420 14.63 4.21 -16.17
N ALA A 421 14.61 5.53 -16.04
CA ALA A 421 15.10 6.26 -14.87
C ALA A 421 13.98 7.17 -14.37
N SER A 422 13.38 6.84 -13.21
CA SER A 422 12.17 7.51 -12.74
C SER A 422 12.32 8.06 -11.33
N ILE A 423 12.13 9.37 -11.18
CA ILE A 423 11.92 10.00 -9.86
C ILE A 423 10.42 9.97 -9.61
N THR A 424 9.99 9.13 -8.67
CA THR A 424 8.59 8.74 -8.48
C THR A 424 8.31 8.37 -7.03
N SER A 425 7.02 8.24 -6.67
CA SER A 425 6.54 7.75 -5.38
C SER A 425 6.73 8.71 -4.21
N CYS A 426 5.85 8.58 -3.21
CA CYS A 426 5.91 9.38 -1.97
C CYS A 426 7.14 9.10 -1.11
N THR A 427 7.78 7.94 -1.23
CA THR A 427 8.91 7.51 -0.38
C THR A 427 10.02 8.55 -0.33
N ASN A 428 10.46 9.00 -1.49
CA ASN A 428 11.57 9.95 -1.62
C ASN A 428 11.12 11.36 -2.02
N THR A 429 10.03 11.50 -2.78
CA THR A 429 9.61 12.82 -3.27
C THR A 429 9.05 13.75 -2.19
N SER A 430 8.67 13.19 -1.04
CA SER A 430 8.31 13.97 0.16
C SER A 430 9.51 14.59 0.88
N ASN A 431 10.73 14.24 0.47
CA ASN A 431 11.96 14.68 1.11
C ASN A 431 12.68 15.75 0.27
N PRO A 432 12.59 17.03 0.65
CA PRO A 432 13.24 18.12 -0.07
C PRO A 432 14.74 17.93 -0.24
N SER A 433 15.42 17.33 0.74
CA SER A 433 16.87 17.15 0.71
C SER A 433 17.33 16.29 -0.47
N VAL A 434 16.68 15.13 -0.69
CA VAL A 434 17.03 14.24 -1.81
C VAL A 434 16.51 14.78 -3.15
N MET A 435 15.38 15.48 -3.16
CA MET A 435 14.82 16.07 -4.37
C MET A 435 15.68 17.25 -4.86
N ILE A 436 16.00 18.18 -4.00
CA ILE A 436 16.92 19.30 -4.31
C ILE A 436 18.32 18.77 -4.63
N GLY A 437 18.77 17.72 -3.92
CA GLY A 437 20.01 17.03 -4.25
C GLY A 437 20.04 16.50 -5.67
N ALA A 438 18.97 15.88 -6.14
CA ALA A 438 18.85 15.42 -7.53
C ALA A 438 18.90 16.58 -8.55
N ALA A 439 18.21 17.67 -8.25
CA ALA A 439 18.16 18.83 -9.16
C ALA A 439 19.48 19.62 -9.20
N LEU A 440 20.20 19.71 -8.07
CA LEU A 440 21.54 20.28 -8.02
C LEU A 440 22.57 19.41 -8.75
N LEU A 441 22.47 18.07 -8.62
CA LEU A 441 23.28 17.15 -9.41
C LEU A 441 23.01 17.33 -10.91
N ALA A 442 21.74 17.41 -11.30
CA ALA A 442 21.36 17.68 -12.68
C ALA A 442 21.93 19.02 -13.19
N LYS A 443 21.87 20.07 -12.37
CA LYS A 443 22.47 21.37 -12.70
C LYS A 443 23.98 21.24 -12.96
N LYS A 444 24.72 20.66 -12.05
CA LYS A 444 26.19 20.48 -12.18
C LYS A 444 26.53 19.60 -13.40
N ALA A 445 25.75 18.55 -13.66
CA ALA A 445 25.93 17.68 -14.83
C ALA A 445 25.72 18.46 -16.16
N VAL A 446 24.62 19.20 -16.28
CA VAL A 446 24.31 20.01 -17.47
C VAL A 446 25.33 21.09 -17.69
N GLU A 447 25.79 21.79 -16.65
CA GLU A 447 26.83 22.82 -16.73
C GLU A 447 28.17 22.24 -17.21
N LYS A 448 28.44 20.96 -16.96
CA LYS A 448 29.59 20.21 -17.50
C LYS A 448 29.32 19.59 -18.90
N GLY A 449 28.13 19.77 -19.46
CA GLY A 449 27.78 19.27 -20.80
C GLY A 449 27.31 17.82 -20.82
N LEU A 450 27.10 17.17 -19.68
CA LEU A 450 26.57 15.80 -19.61
C LEU A 450 25.10 15.74 -20.00
N LYS A 451 24.66 14.58 -20.50
CA LYS A 451 23.27 14.32 -20.94
C LYS A 451 22.87 12.91 -20.51
N SER A 452 21.59 12.68 -20.30
CA SER A 452 21.04 11.34 -20.21
C SER A 452 21.25 10.56 -21.51
N LYS A 453 21.41 9.24 -21.41
CA LYS A 453 21.59 8.42 -22.63
C LYS A 453 20.28 8.36 -23.43
N PRO A 454 20.36 8.32 -24.76
CA PRO A 454 19.17 8.44 -25.63
C PRO A 454 18.21 7.25 -25.55
N TRP A 455 18.63 6.12 -25.00
CA TRP A 455 17.78 4.95 -24.79
C TRP A 455 17.05 4.96 -23.43
N VAL A 456 17.36 5.93 -22.54
CA VAL A 456 16.77 6.02 -21.21
C VAL A 456 15.51 6.86 -21.24
N LYS A 457 14.38 6.28 -20.90
CA LYS A 457 13.15 7.01 -20.59
C LYS A 457 13.28 7.63 -19.21
N THR A 458 13.33 8.97 -19.15
CA THR A 458 13.41 9.72 -17.90
C THR A 458 12.04 10.32 -17.55
N THR A 459 11.62 10.24 -16.28
CA THR A 459 10.34 10.78 -15.81
C THR A 459 10.46 11.40 -14.43
N LEU A 460 9.68 12.46 -14.19
CA LEU A 460 9.51 13.10 -12.90
C LEU A 460 8.03 13.04 -12.50
N ALA A 461 7.70 12.32 -11.43
CA ALA A 461 6.35 12.19 -10.89
C ALA A 461 6.37 12.42 -9.38
N PRO A 462 6.40 13.69 -8.92
CA PRO A 462 6.51 14.01 -7.50
C PRO A 462 5.19 13.78 -6.76
N GLY A 463 5.27 13.70 -5.44
CA GLY A 463 4.14 13.41 -4.59
C GLY A 463 3.28 14.61 -4.20
N SER A 464 3.70 15.84 -4.53
CA SER A 464 2.87 17.05 -4.37
C SER A 464 3.36 18.19 -5.26
N LYS A 465 2.51 19.19 -5.45
CA LYS A 465 2.83 20.42 -6.21
C LYS A 465 3.94 21.24 -5.56
N VAL A 466 4.10 21.13 -4.25
CA VAL A 466 5.16 21.82 -3.51
C VAL A 466 6.54 21.50 -4.08
N VAL A 467 6.75 20.27 -4.59
CA VAL A 467 8.03 19.87 -5.20
C VAL A 467 8.35 20.68 -6.44
N THR A 468 7.39 20.84 -7.34
CA THR A 468 7.59 21.66 -8.54
C THR A 468 7.71 23.14 -8.22
N ASP A 469 6.96 23.63 -7.22
CA ASP A 469 7.03 25.03 -6.77
C ASP A 469 8.44 25.38 -6.25
N TYR A 470 9.07 24.54 -5.40
CA TYR A 470 10.42 24.86 -4.93
C TYR A 470 11.49 24.65 -6.00
N TYR A 471 11.30 23.72 -6.96
CA TYR A 471 12.19 23.61 -8.11
C TYR A 471 12.16 24.86 -8.98
N ASP A 472 10.98 25.41 -9.24
CA ASP A 472 10.82 26.64 -10.01
C ASP A 472 11.41 27.84 -9.28
N ARG A 473 11.15 27.99 -7.97
CA ARG A 473 11.76 29.06 -7.15
C ARG A 473 13.27 29.02 -7.11
N ALA A 474 13.84 27.80 -7.08
CA ALA A 474 15.29 27.60 -7.06
C ALA A 474 15.91 27.68 -8.47
N ASP A 475 15.12 27.91 -9.54
CA ASP A 475 15.55 27.89 -10.95
C ASP A 475 16.22 26.56 -11.34
N LEU A 476 15.74 25.44 -10.79
CA LEU A 476 16.29 24.09 -11.01
C LEU A 476 15.54 23.27 -12.04
N THR A 477 14.27 23.57 -12.31
CA THR A 477 13.40 22.85 -13.26
C THR A 477 14.05 22.70 -14.63
N LYS A 478 14.68 23.74 -15.16
CA LYS A 478 15.32 23.73 -16.47
C LYS A 478 16.46 22.70 -16.62
N TYR A 479 17.18 22.41 -15.54
CA TYR A 479 18.27 21.44 -15.53
C TYR A 479 17.75 20.01 -15.48
N MET A 480 16.69 19.75 -14.71
CA MET A 480 15.98 18.48 -14.74
C MET A 480 15.44 18.20 -16.15
N GLN A 481 14.78 19.18 -16.77
CA GLN A 481 14.26 19.08 -18.11
C GLN A 481 15.36 18.87 -19.17
N ALA A 482 16.53 19.51 -18.99
CA ALA A 482 17.68 19.32 -19.90
C ALA A 482 18.21 17.87 -19.89
N LEU A 483 18.02 17.14 -18.80
CA LEU A 483 18.30 15.71 -18.70
C LEU A 483 17.08 14.84 -19.01
N GLY A 484 15.96 15.43 -19.49
CA GLY A 484 14.76 14.72 -19.89
C GLY A 484 13.77 14.44 -18.77
N PHE A 485 14.07 14.78 -17.51
CA PHE A 485 13.17 14.62 -16.37
C PHE A 485 12.06 15.67 -16.38
N HIS A 486 11.12 15.51 -17.30
CA HIS A 486 9.92 16.34 -17.38
C HIS A 486 8.85 15.82 -16.43
N LEU A 487 8.02 16.71 -15.89
CA LEU A 487 6.85 16.36 -15.11
C LEU A 487 5.88 15.56 -15.97
N VAL A 488 5.54 14.34 -15.54
CA VAL A 488 4.59 13.45 -16.24
C VAL A 488 3.26 13.30 -15.49
N GLY A 489 3.21 13.63 -14.21
CA GLY A 489 2.04 13.53 -13.37
C GLY A 489 2.40 13.73 -11.89
N TYR A 490 1.38 13.92 -11.05
CA TYR A 490 1.49 13.83 -9.60
C TYR A 490 0.80 12.53 -9.17
N GLY A 491 1.59 11.49 -8.88
CA GLY A 491 1.04 10.17 -8.58
C GLY A 491 2.11 9.10 -8.41
N CYS A 492 1.68 7.88 -8.07
CA CYS A 492 2.59 6.74 -7.88
C CYS A 492 3.26 6.25 -9.15
N VAL A 493 2.72 6.57 -10.32
CA VAL A 493 3.22 6.35 -11.68
C VAL A 493 4.09 5.09 -11.83
N THR A 494 5.40 5.22 -11.98
CA THR A 494 6.31 4.08 -12.23
C THR A 494 6.27 3.04 -11.11
N CYS A 495 6.15 3.43 -9.85
CA CYS A 495 6.16 2.49 -8.72
C CYS A 495 4.95 1.53 -8.69
N ILE A 496 3.82 1.91 -9.32
CA ILE A 496 2.61 1.07 -9.43
C ILE A 496 2.49 0.36 -10.79
N GLY A 497 3.45 0.54 -11.68
CA GLY A 497 3.41 -0.06 -13.01
C GLY A 497 2.81 0.83 -14.09
N ASN A 498 2.62 2.11 -13.80
CA ASN A 498 2.12 3.12 -14.74
C ASN A 498 3.27 3.86 -15.44
N SER A 499 4.38 3.15 -15.69
CA SER A 499 5.54 3.71 -16.40
C SER A 499 5.20 4.16 -17.82
N GLY A 500 4.07 3.70 -18.37
CA GLY A 500 3.76 3.88 -19.78
C GLY A 500 4.72 3.10 -20.71
N PRO A 501 4.56 3.23 -22.04
CA PRO A 501 5.38 2.52 -23.00
C PRO A 501 6.83 3.03 -23.02
N LEU A 502 7.77 2.13 -23.28
CA LEU A 502 9.11 2.53 -23.74
C LEU A 502 9.03 3.17 -25.14
N PRO A 503 10.06 3.93 -25.56
CA PRO A 503 10.19 4.29 -26.96
C PRO A 503 10.07 3.03 -27.85
N ILE A 504 9.29 3.11 -28.92
CA ILE A 504 8.90 1.94 -29.74
C ILE A 504 10.12 1.13 -30.20
N GLU A 505 11.17 1.80 -30.65
CA GLU A 505 12.39 1.14 -31.12
C GLU A 505 13.16 0.42 -30.01
N ILE A 506 13.09 0.96 -28.77
CA ILE A 506 13.71 0.34 -27.58
C ILE A 506 12.91 -0.89 -27.18
N SER A 507 11.57 -0.74 -27.02
CA SER A 507 10.69 -1.86 -26.69
C SER A 507 10.82 -3.01 -27.68
N LYS A 508 10.87 -2.69 -28.97
CA LYS A 508 11.06 -3.69 -30.04
C LYS A 508 12.39 -4.43 -29.90
N ALA A 509 13.51 -3.70 -29.75
CA ALA A 509 14.83 -4.30 -29.59
C ALA A 509 14.93 -5.18 -28.35
N VAL A 510 14.37 -4.73 -27.23
CA VAL A 510 14.35 -5.49 -25.97
C VAL A 510 13.57 -6.80 -26.12
N ASN A 511 12.36 -6.75 -26.70
CA ASN A 511 11.49 -7.92 -26.79
C ASN A 511 11.97 -8.93 -27.88
N GLU A 512 12.41 -8.45 -29.04
CA GLU A 512 12.87 -9.33 -30.12
C GLU A 512 14.18 -10.06 -29.76
N SER A 513 15.05 -9.44 -28.98
CA SER A 513 16.34 -10.03 -28.56
C SER A 513 16.33 -10.57 -27.15
N ASP A 514 15.18 -10.55 -26.44
CA ASP A 514 15.01 -11.02 -25.06
C ASP A 514 16.03 -10.40 -24.07
N LEU A 515 16.32 -9.09 -24.25
CA LEU A 515 17.34 -8.42 -23.44
C LEU A 515 16.93 -8.29 -21.97
N ALA A 516 17.91 -8.43 -21.08
CA ALA A 516 17.79 -8.14 -19.66
C ALA A 516 18.17 -6.69 -19.40
N VAL A 517 17.23 -5.77 -19.70
CA VAL A 517 17.37 -4.34 -19.41
C VAL A 517 16.85 -3.97 -18.03
N THR A 518 17.19 -2.78 -17.55
CA THR A 518 16.97 -2.38 -16.16
C THR A 518 16.13 -1.11 -16.04
N ALA A 519 15.43 -0.99 -14.90
CA ALA A 519 14.84 0.25 -14.43
C ALA A 519 15.51 0.68 -13.11
N VAL A 520 15.78 1.97 -12.97
CA VAL A 520 16.23 2.60 -11.73
C VAL A 520 15.18 3.63 -11.31
N LEU A 521 14.64 3.49 -10.12
CA LEU A 521 13.55 4.34 -9.64
C LEU A 521 13.70 4.70 -8.15
N SER A 522 13.21 5.89 -7.78
CA SER A 522 13.21 6.34 -6.39
C SER A 522 11.99 5.87 -5.58
N GLY A 523 11.37 4.78 -5.99
CA GLY A 523 10.21 4.21 -5.33
C GLY A 523 10.53 3.36 -4.10
N ASN A 524 9.53 2.60 -3.65
CA ASN A 524 9.62 1.66 -2.53
C ASN A 524 9.52 0.19 -2.94
N ARG A 525 9.09 -0.12 -4.15
CA ARG A 525 8.93 -1.49 -4.68
C ARG A 525 9.55 -1.63 -6.06
N ASN A 526 10.23 -2.75 -6.27
CA ASN A 526 10.95 -3.07 -7.49
C ASN A 526 10.70 -4.51 -7.96
N PHE A 527 9.49 -5.04 -7.70
CA PHE A 527 9.16 -6.42 -8.08
C PHE A 527 9.18 -6.61 -9.59
N GLU A 528 9.67 -7.76 -10.02
CA GLU A 528 9.70 -8.14 -11.44
C GLU A 528 8.29 -8.12 -12.05
N GLY A 529 8.18 -7.58 -13.27
CA GLY A 529 6.90 -7.43 -13.97
C GLY A 529 5.97 -6.34 -13.43
N ARG A 530 6.33 -5.68 -12.32
CA ARG A 530 5.53 -4.59 -11.74
C ARG A 530 5.81 -3.23 -12.40
N ILE A 531 7.08 -2.92 -12.64
CA ILE A 531 7.51 -1.58 -13.08
C ILE A 531 7.21 -1.36 -14.57
N SER A 532 7.57 -2.33 -15.38
CA SER A 532 7.28 -2.36 -16.81
C SER A 532 7.32 -3.81 -17.29
N PRO A 533 6.46 -4.19 -18.25
CA PRO A 533 6.51 -5.54 -18.83
C PRO A 533 7.79 -5.81 -19.65
N ASP A 534 8.44 -4.75 -20.14
CA ASP A 534 9.66 -4.85 -20.95
C ASP A 534 10.95 -4.96 -20.12
N VAL A 535 10.86 -4.77 -18.77
CA VAL A 535 12.04 -4.67 -17.90
C VAL A 535 12.11 -5.86 -16.94
N LYS A 536 13.24 -6.56 -16.94
CA LYS A 536 13.45 -7.74 -16.08
C LYS A 536 14.09 -7.42 -14.73
N MET A 537 14.89 -6.36 -14.64
CA MET A 537 15.68 -6.01 -13.47
C MET A 537 15.31 -4.60 -12.99
N ASN A 538 14.98 -4.45 -11.71
CA ASN A 538 14.52 -3.17 -11.16
C ASN A 538 15.32 -2.82 -9.91
N TYR A 539 15.84 -1.58 -9.85
CA TYR A 539 16.65 -1.09 -8.74
C TYR A 539 16.02 0.13 -8.09
N LEU A 540 15.95 0.11 -6.77
CA LEU A 540 15.60 1.28 -5.96
C LEU A 540 16.88 2.09 -5.69
N ALA A 541 16.79 3.38 -5.87
CA ALA A 541 17.89 4.32 -5.64
C ALA A 541 17.37 5.68 -5.15
N SER A 542 18.23 6.46 -4.51
CA SER A 542 17.90 7.85 -4.19
C SER A 542 17.67 8.69 -5.47
N PRO A 543 16.84 9.75 -5.43
CA PRO A 543 16.65 10.64 -6.57
C PRO A 543 17.94 11.15 -7.22
N PRO A 544 18.99 11.55 -6.50
CA PRO A 544 20.27 11.90 -7.13
C PRO A 544 20.90 10.72 -7.89
N LEU A 545 20.85 9.51 -7.36
CA LEU A 545 21.37 8.32 -8.03
C LEU A 545 20.54 7.94 -9.26
N VAL A 546 19.22 8.17 -9.25
CA VAL A 546 18.37 7.98 -10.44
C VAL A 546 18.87 8.88 -11.59
N VAL A 547 19.20 10.15 -11.29
CA VAL A 547 19.79 11.07 -12.28
C VAL A 547 21.15 10.57 -12.75
N ALA A 548 22.01 10.12 -11.83
CA ALA A 548 23.33 9.59 -12.16
C ALA A 548 23.24 8.36 -13.09
N TYR A 549 22.34 7.41 -12.79
CA TYR A 549 22.12 6.23 -13.65
C TYR A 549 21.51 6.59 -15.02
N ALA A 550 20.70 7.65 -15.13
CA ALA A 550 20.23 8.13 -16.42
C ALA A 550 21.37 8.65 -17.30
N ILE A 551 22.38 9.28 -16.69
CA ILE A 551 23.58 9.77 -17.36
C ILE A 551 24.52 8.61 -17.72
N ALA A 552 24.76 7.67 -16.80
CA ALA A 552 25.55 6.46 -17.05
C ALA A 552 24.91 5.55 -18.12
N GLY A 553 23.59 5.37 -18.07
CA GLY A 553 22.78 4.61 -19.02
C GLY A 553 22.89 3.09 -18.86
N THR A 554 23.60 2.59 -17.85
CA THR A 554 23.80 1.17 -17.60
C THR A 554 24.04 0.90 -16.11
N MET A 555 23.69 -0.30 -15.66
CA MET A 555 24.07 -0.79 -14.31
C MET A 555 25.52 -1.28 -14.23
N ASP A 556 26.15 -1.57 -15.39
CA ASP A 556 27.56 -1.92 -15.52
C ASP A 556 28.42 -0.65 -15.43
N HIS A 557 28.36 0.02 -14.27
CA HIS A 557 29.06 1.28 -14.02
C HIS A 557 29.52 1.38 -12.55
N ASP A 558 30.80 1.66 -12.36
CA ASP A 558 31.43 1.89 -11.07
C ASP A 558 31.56 3.40 -10.85
N PHE A 559 30.69 3.98 -10.02
CA PHE A 559 30.64 5.43 -9.80
C PHE A 559 31.90 6.02 -9.14
N GLU A 560 32.76 5.19 -8.56
CA GLU A 560 34.04 5.61 -7.99
C GLU A 560 35.16 5.67 -9.03
N LYS A 561 35.06 4.85 -10.10
CA LYS A 561 36.15 4.68 -11.07
C LYS A 561 35.79 5.08 -12.49
N ASP A 562 34.55 4.87 -12.89
CA ASP A 562 34.11 5.11 -14.27
C ASP A 562 33.61 6.53 -14.43
N SER A 563 33.99 7.22 -15.51
CA SER A 563 33.52 8.56 -15.81
C SER A 563 32.08 8.53 -16.36
N LEU A 564 31.28 9.51 -16.00
CA LEU A 564 29.95 9.71 -16.56
C LEU A 564 29.96 10.31 -17.99
N GLY A 565 31.10 10.77 -18.44
CA GLY A 565 31.35 11.40 -19.72
C GLY A 565 32.43 12.47 -19.66
N GLN A 566 32.55 13.26 -20.70
CA GLN A 566 33.55 14.33 -20.78
C GLN A 566 32.89 15.71 -20.78
N ASP A 567 33.54 16.66 -20.15
CA ASP A 567 33.13 18.05 -20.16
C ASP A 567 33.43 18.71 -21.54
N GLN A 568 33.04 19.98 -21.66
CA GLN A 568 33.25 20.76 -22.89
C GLN A 568 34.73 20.89 -23.29
N ASN A 569 35.67 20.62 -22.37
CA ASN A 569 37.12 20.66 -22.61
C ASN A 569 37.71 19.26 -22.81
N GLY A 570 36.89 18.22 -22.88
CA GLY A 570 37.31 16.83 -23.04
C GLY A 570 37.87 16.19 -21.75
N LYS A 571 37.64 16.81 -20.59
CA LYS A 571 38.03 16.24 -19.28
C LYS A 571 36.95 15.29 -18.80
N ASP A 572 37.36 14.14 -18.32
CA ASP A 572 36.46 13.16 -17.70
C ASP A 572 35.78 13.75 -16.46
N VAL A 573 34.46 13.48 -16.35
CA VAL A 573 33.61 13.93 -15.24
C VAL A 573 33.15 12.72 -14.46
N TYR A 574 33.42 12.71 -13.18
CA TYR A 574 33.05 11.63 -12.25
C TYR A 574 31.85 12.06 -11.40
N LEU A 575 31.18 11.08 -10.78
CA LEU A 575 30.05 11.38 -9.88
C LEU A 575 30.44 12.36 -8.77
N ALA A 576 31.62 12.20 -8.19
CA ALA A 576 32.14 13.09 -7.12
C ALA A 576 32.25 14.57 -7.57
N ASP A 577 32.49 14.84 -8.87
CA ASP A 577 32.61 16.21 -9.39
C ASP A 577 31.25 16.93 -9.46
N ILE A 578 30.15 16.21 -9.46
CA ILE A 578 28.80 16.75 -9.63
C ILE A 578 27.88 16.46 -8.41
N TRP A 579 28.35 15.68 -7.43
CA TRP A 579 27.57 15.42 -6.23
C TRP A 579 27.43 16.71 -5.39
N PRO A 580 26.19 17.13 -5.03
CA PRO A 580 26.00 18.35 -4.25
C PRO A 580 26.41 18.14 -2.80
N THR A 581 26.96 19.16 -2.19
CA THR A 581 27.27 19.16 -0.78
C THR A 581 26.02 19.40 0.07
N PRO A 582 26.00 18.92 1.33
CA PRO A 582 24.88 19.20 2.25
C PRO A 582 24.62 20.70 2.44
N ALA A 583 25.65 21.53 2.44
CA ALA A 583 25.52 22.99 2.56
C ALA A 583 24.80 23.61 1.34
N GLU A 584 25.11 23.16 0.12
CA GLU A 584 24.42 23.61 -1.10
C GLU A 584 22.93 23.23 -1.04
N ILE A 585 22.64 21.98 -0.64
CA ILE A 585 21.26 21.50 -0.49
C ILE A 585 20.50 22.34 0.53
N GLN A 586 21.07 22.53 1.72
CA GLN A 586 20.45 23.29 2.80
C GLN A 586 20.20 24.75 2.40
N SER A 587 21.15 25.39 1.74
CA SER A 587 21.01 26.77 1.24
C SER A 587 19.81 26.91 0.29
N VAL A 588 19.56 25.91 -0.58
CA VAL A 588 18.42 25.92 -1.48
C VAL A 588 17.12 25.67 -0.70
N ILE A 589 17.11 24.74 0.26
CA ILE A 589 15.96 24.49 1.14
C ILE A 589 15.56 25.80 1.83
N ASP A 590 16.49 26.46 2.48
CA ASP A 590 16.24 27.67 3.27
C ASP A 590 15.73 28.84 2.42
N SER A 591 16.18 28.93 1.16
CA SER A 591 15.78 30.03 0.26
C SER A 591 14.51 29.75 -0.54
N SER A 592 14.14 28.47 -0.74
CA SER A 592 13.10 28.09 -1.69
C SER A 592 11.86 27.52 -1.06
N ILE A 593 11.92 26.98 0.17
CA ILE A 593 10.80 26.33 0.84
C ILE A 593 10.23 27.24 1.94
N SER A 594 8.93 27.42 1.93
CA SER A 594 8.24 28.22 2.95
C SER A 594 6.83 27.69 3.22
N SER A 595 6.29 27.97 4.41
CA SER A 595 4.93 27.60 4.81
C SER A 595 3.87 28.15 3.86
N ALA A 596 4.10 29.33 3.28
CA ALA A 596 3.17 29.94 2.32
C ALA A 596 2.93 29.08 1.06
N MET A 597 3.91 28.26 0.66
CA MET A 597 3.74 27.33 -0.47
C MET A 597 2.72 26.24 -0.14
N PHE A 598 2.90 25.61 1.00
CA PHE A 598 1.96 24.57 1.45
C PHE A 598 0.55 25.13 1.62
N THR A 599 0.42 26.29 2.26
CA THR A 599 -0.88 26.95 2.45
C THR A 599 -1.54 27.27 1.11
N LYS A 600 -0.79 27.77 0.13
CA LYS A 600 -1.27 28.09 -1.22
C LYS A 600 -1.74 26.82 -1.95
N ASP A 601 -0.90 25.79 -1.98
CA ASP A 601 -1.15 24.60 -2.80
C ASP A 601 -2.27 23.73 -2.24
N TYR A 602 -2.44 23.72 -0.92
CA TYR A 602 -3.51 22.97 -0.25
C TYR A 602 -4.80 23.76 0.01
N ALA A 603 -4.84 25.07 -0.25
CA ALA A 603 -6.04 25.89 -0.03
C ALA A 603 -7.26 25.38 -0.81
N SER A 604 -7.05 24.78 -1.96
CA SER A 604 -8.12 24.26 -2.85
C SER A 604 -7.96 22.75 -3.15
N VAL A 605 -7.41 22.00 -2.20
CA VAL A 605 -7.05 20.59 -2.39
C VAL A 605 -8.23 19.70 -2.82
N PHE A 606 -9.47 20.05 -2.42
CA PHE A 606 -10.68 19.31 -2.76
C PHE A 606 -11.43 19.88 -3.96
N ASP A 607 -11.04 21.05 -4.50
CA ASP A 607 -11.79 21.75 -5.55
C ASP A 607 -11.53 21.18 -6.94
N GLY A 608 -10.32 20.68 -7.18
CA GLY A 608 -9.89 20.22 -8.48
C GLY A 608 -9.73 21.31 -9.55
N ASP A 609 -9.28 20.91 -10.71
CA ASP A 609 -9.15 21.76 -11.89
C ASP A 609 -10.49 21.89 -12.67
N HIS A 610 -10.44 22.52 -13.83
CA HIS A 610 -11.60 22.69 -14.69
C HIS A 610 -12.18 21.37 -15.20
N ARG A 611 -11.33 20.32 -15.40
CA ARG A 611 -11.75 18.99 -15.86
C ARG A 611 -12.61 18.33 -14.77
N TRP A 612 -12.14 18.34 -13.52
CA TRP A 612 -12.90 17.82 -12.37
C TRP A 612 -14.24 18.54 -12.18
N LYS A 613 -14.23 19.87 -12.25
CA LYS A 613 -15.43 20.71 -12.05
C LYS A 613 -16.48 20.50 -13.14
N SER A 614 -16.06 20.18 -14.36
CA SER A 614 -16.95 19.98 -15.52
C SER A 614 -17.61 18.59 -15.57
N LEU A 615 -17.14 17.62 -14.75
CA LEU A 615 -17.74 16.28 -14.71
C LEU A 615 -19.19 16.36 -14.25
N ALA A 616 -20.11 15.76 -14.99
CA ALA A 616 -21.50 15.62 -14.58
C ALA A 616 -21.57 14.79 -13.28
N THR A 617 -22.26 15.33 -12.27
CA THR A 617 -22.38 14.67 -10.96
C THR A 617 -23.77 14.08 -10.84
N PRO A 618 -23.92 12.73 -10.73
CA PRO A 618 -25.21 12.12 -10.40
C PRO A 618 -25.69 12.60 -9.03
N VAL A 619 -27.01 12.64 -8.84
CA VAL A 619 -27.64 13.07 -7.59
C VAL A 619 -28.44 11.92 -6.99
N GLY A 620 -28.63 11.93 -5.67
CA GLY A 620 -29.44 10.93 -4.95
C GLY A 620 -28.66 10.16 -3.90
N LYS A 621 -29.41 9.56 -2.94
CA LYS A 621 -28.81 8.77 -1.84
C LYS A 621 -28.37 7.38 -2.28
N VAL A 622 -28.97 6.83 -3.31
CA VAL A 622 -28.66 5.54 -3.94
C VAL A 622 -28.07 5.82 -5.31
N PHE A 623 -27.02 5.09 -5.67
CA PHE A 623 -26.36 5.26 -6.97
C PHE A 623 -27.20 4.60 -8.09
N GLU A 624 -27.36 5.30 -9.19
CA GLU A 624 -28.00 4.75 -10.40
C GLU A 624 -26.94 4.05 -11.25
N TRP A 625 -26.97 2.72 -11.24
CA TRP A 625 -26.00 1.87 -11.93
C TRP A 625 -26.25 1.86 -13.44
N ASP A 626 -25.22 2.18 -14.23
CA ASP A 626 -25.29 2.00 -15.68
C ASP A 626 -24.93 0.54 -16.05
N PRO A 627 -25.85 -0.24 -16.58
CA PRO A 627 -25.58 -1.63 -16.97
C PRO A 627 -24.57 -1.77 -18.13
N LYS A 628 -24.27 -0.69 -18.84
CA LYS A 628 -23.26 -0.65 -19.91
C LYS A 628 -21.87 -0.26 -19.40
N SER A 629 -21.77 0.25 -18.18
CA SER A 629 -20.48 0.66 -17.62
C SER A 629 -19.51 -0.52 -17.58
N THR A 630 -18.26 -0.27 -17.98
CA THR A 630 -17.17 -1.23 -17.89
C THR A 630 -16.16 -0.86 -16.79
N TYR A 631 -16.46 0.19 -16.00
CA TYR A 631 -15.64 0.65 -14.87
C TYR A 631 -16.33 0.52 -13.52
N VAL A 632 -17.64 0.78 -13.45
CA VAL A 632 -18.39 0.80 -12.18
C VAL A 632 -19.63 -0.06 -12.33
N ARG A 633 -19.67 -1.20 -11.66
CA ARG A 633 -20.79 -2.16 -11.72
C ARG A 633 -21.17 -2.63 -10.32
N LYS A 634 -22.48 -2.82 -10.10
CA LYS A 634 -23.02 -3.39 -8.86
C LYS A 634 -22.49 -4.82 -8.67
N PRO A 635 -21.74 -5.11 -7.62
CA PRO A 635 -21.31 -6.47 -7.31
C PRO A 635 -22.43 -7.28 -6.66
N PRO A 636 -22.44 -8.62 -6.80
CA PRO A 636 -23.54 -9.49 -6.36
C PRO A 636 -23.46 -9.91 -4.89
N TYR A 637 -22.72 -9.22 -4.05
CA TYR A 637 -22.42 -9.64 -2.67
C TYR A 637 -23.66 -9.80 -1.78
N PHE A 638 -24.73 -9.07 -2.06
CA PHE A 638 -25.95 -9.03 -1.26
C PHE A 638 -27.17 -9.63 -2.00
N ASP A 639 -26.99 -10.20 -3.17
CA ASP A 639 -28.09 -10.78 -3.95
C ASP A 639 -28.76 -11.92 -3.17
N GLY A 640 -30.06 -11.77 -2.92
CA GLY A 640 -30.83 -12.75 -2.15
C GLY A 640 -30.46 -12.85 -0.67
N MET A 641 -29.72 -11.87 -0.12
CA MET A 641 -29.30 -11.88 1.28
C MET A 641 -30.51 -11.88 2.24
N PRO A 642 -30.65 -12.87 3.14
CA PRO A 642 -31.73 -12.87 4.15
C PRO A 642 -31.42 -11.92 5.31
N LYS A 643 -32.47 -11.42 6.00
CA LYS A 643 -32.35 -10.58 7.22
C LYS A 643 -31.58 -11.26 8.35
N THR A 644 -31.73 -12.57 8.47
CA THR A 644 -30.99 -13.39 9.46
C THR A 644 -29.93 -14.23 8.75
N PRO A 645 -28.76 -14.45 9.37
CA PRO A 645 -27.72 -15.26 8.73
C PRO A 645 -28.18 -16.71 8.52
N THR A 646 -27.83 -17.30 7.38
CA THR A 646 -28.01 -18.72 7.10
C THR A 646 -27.03 -19.52 7.97
N PRO A 647 -27.41 -20.64 8.59
CA PRO A 647 -26.48 -21.47 9.32
C PRO A 647 -25.28 -21.91 8.49
N VAL A 648 -24.10 -21.90 9.10
CA VAL A 648 -22.88 -22.44 8.50
C VAL A 648 -22.99 -23.94 8.32
N VAL A 649 -22.56 -24.45 7.18
CA VAL A 649 -22.55 -25.88 6.86
C VAL A 649 -21.13 -26.37 6.56
N ASP A 650 -20.90 -27.65 6.74
CA ASP A 650 -19.63 -28.28 6.34
C ASP A 650 -19.47 -28.23 4.81
N ILE A 651 -18.23 -28.19 4.34
CA ILE A 651 -17.91 -28.15 2.92
C ILE A 651 -17.78 -29.61 2.45
N SER A 652 -18.55 -30.00 1.45
CA SER A 652 -18.53 -31.36 0.91
C SER A 652 -18.40 -31.36 -0.60
N GLY A 653 -17.66 -32.32 -1.15
CA GLY A 653 -17.53 -32.52 -2.59
C GLY A 653 -16.78 -31.41 -3.32
N ALA A 654 -15.90 -30.68 -2.63
CA ALA A 654 -15.18 -29.56 -3.23
C ALA A 654 -14.07 -30.02 -4.18
N ARG A 655 -13.82 -29.25 -5.23
CA ARG A 655 -12.71 -29.47 -6.16
C ARG A 655 -11.63 -28.42 -5.98
N VAL A 656 -10.39 -28.80 -6.28
CA VAL A 656 -9.27 -27.87 -6.21
C VAL A 656 -9.22 -27.03 -7.49
N LEU A 657 -9.31 -25.70 -7.30
CA LEU A 657 -9.21 -24.74 -8.40
C LEU A 657 -7.73 -24.47 -8.74
N ALA A 658 -6.86 -24.43 -7.73
CA ALA A 658 -5.45 -24.21 -7.94
C ALA A 658 -4.61 -24.85 -6.81
N VAL A 659 -3.46 -25.38 -7.18
CA VAL A 659 -2.37 -25.78 -6.28
C VAL A 659 -1.21 -24.81 -6.49
N LEU A 660 -0.89 -24.02 -5.50
CA LEU A 660 0.05 -22.89 -5.58
C LEU A 660 1.27 -23.13 -4.68
N GLY A 661 2.42 -22.66 -5.12
CA GLY A 661 3.66 -22.72 -4.34
C GLY A 661 3.77 -21.64 -3.27
N ASP A 662 4.99 -21.46 -2.76
CA ASP A 662 5.33 -20.45 -1.75
C ASP A 662 5.28 -19.03 -2.31
N SER A 663 5.06 -18.05 -1.42
CA SER A 663 5.16 -16.61 -1.68
C SER A 663 4.26 -16.13 -2.84
N VAL A 664 3.10 -16.75 -3.02
CA VAL A 664 2.10 -16.26 -3.98
C VAL A 664 1.50 -14.98 -3.44
N THR A 665 1.84 -13.87 -4.10
CA THR A 665 1.46 -12.53 -3.66
C THR A 665 0.03 -12.16 -4.06
N THR A 666 -0.49 -11.10 -3.45
CA THR A 666 -1.77 -10.51 -3.88
C THR A 666 -1.73 -9.99 -5.32
N ASP A 667 -0.56 -9.67 -5.88
CA ASP A 667 -0.37 -9.35 -7.30
C ASP A 667 -0.56 -10.57 -8.22
N HIS A 668 -0.20 -11.75 -7.74
CA HIS A 668 -0.48 -13.00 -8.47
C HIS A 668 -1.96 -13.36 -8.45
N ILE A 669 -2.63 -13.11 -7.30
CA ILE A 669 -4.05 -13.44 -7.13
C ILE A 669 -4.94 -12.42 -7.85
N SER A 670 -4.67 -11.12 -7.68
CA SER A 670 -5.45 -10.02 -8.26
C SER A 670 -4.52 -9.00 -8.91
N PRO A 671 -4.21 -9.13 -10.20
CA PRO A 671 -3.31 -8.24 -10.89
C PRO A 671 -3.83 -6.80 -10.96
N ALA A 672 -2.92 -5.83 -11.06
CA ALA A 672 -3.24 -4.41 -11.23
C ALA A 672 -2.86 -3.88 -12.62
N GLY A 673 -1.96 -4.57 -13.31
CA GLY A 673 -1.38 -4.15 -14.59
C GLY A 673 -2.32 -4.28 -15.79
N ASN A 674 -1.71 -4.24 -16.97
CA ASN A 674 -2.42 -4.25 -18.26
C ASN A 674 -3.26 -5.52 -18.47
N ILE A 675 -4.41 -5.36 -19.14
CA ILE A 675 -5.33 -6.43 -19.53
C ILE A 675 -4.94 -6.94 -20.90
N LYS A 676 -4.62 -8.24 -21.01
CA LYS A 676 -4.32 -8.88 -22.30
C LYS A 676 -5.59 -9.10 -23.11
N ALA A 677 -5.52 -8.87 -24.42
CA ALA A 677 -6.68 -8.98 -25.31
C ALA A 677 -7.26 -10.40 -25.39
N ASP A 678 -6.42 -11.40 -25.29
CA ASP A 678 -6.78 -12.83 -25.35
C ASP A 678 -7.22 -13.42 -24.00
N SER A 679 -7.09 -12.63 -22.91
CA SER A 679 -7.55 -13.04 -21.58
C SER A 679 -9.08 -13.02 -21.47
N PRO A 680 -9.68 -13.74 -20.49
CA PRO A 680 -11.12 -13.64 -20.23
C PRO A 680 -11.61 -12.21 -20.01
N ALA A 681 -10.82 -11.38 -19.30
CA ALA A 681 -11.15 -9.97 -19.09
C ALA A 681 -11.06 -9.14 -20.39
N GLY A 682 -10.05 -9.39 -21.23
CA GLY A 682 -9.91 -8.71 -22.52
C GLY A 682 -11.04 -9.04 -23.47
N LYS A 683 -11.46 -10.30 -23.54
CA LYS A 683 -12.62 -10.76 -24.33
C LYS A 683 -13.90 -10.08 -23.84
N TYR A 684 -14.13 -10.06 -22.52
CA TYR A 684 -15.26 -9.37 -21.91
C TYR A 684 -15.32 -7.88 -22.34
N LEU A 685 -14.20 -7.17 -22.27
CA LEU A 685 -14.14 -5.76 -22.67
C LEU A 685 -14.41 -5.57 -24.18
N ALA A 686 -13.84 -6.43 -25.02
CA ALA A 686 -14.07 -6.40 -26.47
C ALA A 686 -15.55 -6.69 -26.81
N GLU A 687 -16.20 -7.63 -26.12
CA GLU A 687 -17.64 -7.94 -26.26
C GLU A 687 -18.53 -6.74 -25.86
N HIS A 688 -18.04 -5.86 -24.96
CA HIS A 688 -18.69 -4.61 -24.58
C HIS A 688 -18.28 -3.41 -25.47
N GLY A 689 -17.59 -3.67 -26.60
CA GLY A 689 -17.23 -2.65 -27.57
C GLY A 689 -16.06 -1.75 -27.18
N ILE A 690 -15.24 -2.17 -26.20
CA ILE A 690 -14.05 -1.41 -25.80
C ILE A 690 -12.88 -1.81 -26.71
N ASP A 691 -12.24 -0.84 -27.32
CA ASP A 691 -11.04 -1.04 -28.11
C ASP A 691 -9.83 -1.43 -27.20
N ARG A 692 -8.92 -2.25 -27.74
CA ARG A 692 -7.73 -2.70 -27.00
C ARG A 692 -6.91 -1.55 -26.39
N LYS A 693 -6.77 -0.43 -27.08
CA LYS A 693 -6.07 0.76 -26.62
C LYS A 693 -6.71 1.39 -25.36
N ASP A 694 -8.02 1.14 -25.17
CA ASP A 694 -8.84 1.70 -24.10
C ASP A 694 -9.14 0.69 -22.99
N PHE A 695 -8.52 -0.49 -23.02
CA PHE A 695 -8.67 -1.51 -21.97
C PHE A 695 -8.23 -0.98 -20.60
N ASN A 696 -7.27 -0.05 -20.59
CA ASN A 696 -6.66 0.46 -19.37
C ASN A 696 -6.04 -0.71 -18.55
N SER A 697 -6.15 -0.69 -17.24
CA SER A 697 -5.55 -1.70 -16.35
C SER A 697 -6.60 -2.37 -15.47
N TYR A 698 -6.26 -3.53 -14.90
CA TYR A 698 -7.07 -4.15 -13.85
C TYR A 698 -7.26 -3.21 -12.66
N GLY A 699 -6.22 -2.45 -12.29
CA GLY A 699 -6.27 -1.48 -11.20
C GLY A 699 -7.36 -0.42 -11.40
N SER A 700 -7.44 0.16 -12.59
CA SER A 700 -8.45 1.17 -12.93
C SER A 700 -9.87 0.61 -13.01
N ARG A 701 -10.03 -0.69 -13.19
CA ARG A 701 -11.33 -1.36 -13.35
C ARG A 701 -11.80 -2.13 -12.10
N ARG A 702 -11.17 -1.91 -10.96
CA ARG A 702 -11.54 -2.57 -9.69
C ARG A 702 -12.96 -2.29 -9.21
N GLY A 703 -13.61 -1.24 -9.69
CA GLY A 703 -15.05 -0.97 -9.50
C GLY A 703 -15.96 -1.85 -10.34
N ASN A 704 -15.42 -2.73 -11.19
CA ASN A 704 -16.17 -3.66 -12.02
C ASN A 704 -15.81 -5.12 -11.67
N HIS A 705 -16.67 -5.78 -10.90
CA HIS A 705 -16.48 -7.17 -10.48
C HIS A 705 -16.34 -8.15 -11.66
N GLU A 706 -17.02 -7.89 -12.78
CA GLU A 706 -16.96 -8.76 -13.98
C GLU A 706 -15.56 -8.80 -14.60
N VAL A 707 -14.86 -7.66 -14.63
CA VAL A 707 -13.47 -7.62 -15.07
C VAL A 707 -12.57 -8.29 -14.04
N MET A 708 -12.79 -8.01 -12.76
CA MET A 708 -11.91 -8.47 -11.68
C MET A 708 -11.96 -9.98 -11.48
N ILE A 709 -13.13 -10.62 -11.53
CA ILE A 709 -13.22 -12.08 -11.43
C ILE A 709 -12.53 -12.79 -12.60
N ARG A 710 -12.55 -12.19 -13.78
CA ARG A 710 -11.86 -12.71 -14.99
C ARG A 710 -10.35 -12.51 -14.90
N GLY A 711 -9.89 -11.55 -14.09
CA GLY A 711 -8.48 -11.29 -13.77
C GLY A 711 -7.96 -12.06 -12.56
N THR A 712 -8.83 -12.61 -11.73
CA THR A 712 -8.42 -13.34 -10.53
C THR A 712 -7.65 -14.59 -10.90
N PHE A 713 -6.42 -14.71 -10.35
CA PHE A 713 -5.42 -15.72 -10.70
C PHE A 713 -4.96 -15.70 -12.17
N ALA A 714 -5.16 -14.59 -12.89
CA ALA A 714 -4.76 -14.47 -14.30
C ALA A 714 -3.36 -13.83 -14.49
N ASN A 715 -2.56 -13.71 -13.43
CA ASN A 715 -1.19 -13.21 -13.54
C ASN A 715 -0.37 -14.12 -14.45
N ILE A 716 0.36 -13.53 -15.39
CA ILE A 716 1.15 -14.25 -16.41
C ILE A 716 2.29 -15.10 -15.84
N ARG A 717 2.70 -14.85 -14.61
CA ARG A 717 3.76 -15.59 -13.89
C ARG A 717 3.22 -16.59 -12.87
N LEU A 718 1.90 -16.67 -12.72
CA LEU A 718 1.30 -17.65 -11.82
C LEU A 718 1.59 -19.06 -12.33
N LYS A 719 2.02 -19.93 -11.43
CA LYS A 719 2.22 -21.35 -11.68
C LYS A 719 1.18 -22.15 -10.90
N ASN A 720 0.26 -22.78 -11.59
CA ASN A 720 -0.66 -23.71 -10.99
C ASN A 720 -0.11 -25.13 -11.17
N LEU A 721 0.30 -25.75 -10.05
CA LEU A 721 0.93 -27.08 -10.04
C LEU A 721 -0.02 -28.22 -10.49
N LEU A 722 -1.30 -27.95 -10.75
CA LEU A 722 -2.19 -28.86 -11.46
C LEU A 722 -1.80 -29.05 -12.94
N LEU A 723 -0.98 -28.14 -13.48
CA LEU A 723 -0.52 -28.14 -14.87
C LEU A 723 1.00 -28.10 -14.90
N ASP A 724 1.61 -29.09 -15.47
CA ASP A 724 3.06 -29.18 -15.56
C ASP A 724 3.60 -28.17 -16.58
N GLY A 725 4.54 -27.31 -16.14
CA GLY A 725 5.25 -26.35 -16.98
C GLY A 725 4.38 -25.20 -17.56
N VAL A 726 3.14 -25.02 -17.12
CA VAL A 726 2.25 -23.95 -17.61
C VAL A 726 2.29 -22.75 -16.66
N GLU A 727 2.56 -21.56 -17.22
CA GLU A 727 2.42 -20.28 -16.53
C GLU A 727 1.16 -19.53 -16.98
N GLY A 728 0.58 -18.74 -16.07
CA GLY A 728 -0.62 -17.94 -16.32
C GLY A 728 -1.86 -18.48 -15.60
N GLY A 729 -3.02 -17.88 -15.91
CA GLY A 729 -4.29 -18.15 -15.24
C GLY A 729 -5.01 -19.42 -15.75
N PHE A 730 -4.34 -20.54 -15.70
CA PHE A 730 -4.86 -21.83 -16.20
C PHE A 730 -5.02 -22.87 -15.08
N THR A 731 -5.95 -23.78 -15.27
CA THR A 731 -6.22 -24.92 -14.37
C THR A 731 -6.74 -26.11 -15.16
N ARG A 732 -6.98 -27.21 -14.46
CA ARG A 732 -7.73 -28.36 -14.97
C ARG A 732 -9.20 -28.26 -14.60
N ASN A 733 -10.09 -28.51 -15.56
CA ASN A 733 -11.54 -28.39 -15.34
C ASN A 733 -12.17 -29.80 -15.20
N PHE A 734 -12.28 -30.28 -13.97
CA PHE A 734 -12.91 -31.58 -13.67
C PHE A 734 -14.47 -31.53 -13.64
N ALA A 735 -15.07 -30.35 -13.78
CA ALA A 735 -16.53 -30.27 -14.01
C ALA A 735 -16.91 -30.69 -15.43
N THR A 736 -15.92 -30.80 -16.33
CA THR A 736 -16.09 -31.25 -17.71
C THR A 736 -15.22 -32.49 -17.98
N ASP A 737 -14.14 -32.34 -18.73
CA ASP A 737 -13.30 -33.43 -19.22
C ASP A 737 -11.91 -33.51 -18.59
N GLY A 738 -11.64 -32.70 -17.57
CA GLY A 738 -10.34 -32.61 -16.85
C GLY A 738 -9.22 -32.00 -17.66
N LYS A 739 -9.52 -31.38 -18.80
CA LYS A 739 -8.53 -30.68 -19.63
C LYS A 739 -8.18 -29.29 -19.08
N GLN A 740 -7.13 -28.71 -19.66
CA GLN A 740 -6.73 -27.35 -19.37
C GLN A 740 -7.81 -26.35 -19.79
N SER A 741 -8.11 -25.41 -18.88
CA SER A 741 -9.03 -24.31 -19.07
C SER A 741 -8.48 -23.07 -18.41
N THR A 742 -9.02 -21.88 -18.70
CA THR A 742 -8.74 -20.72 -17.84
C THR A 742 -9.36 -20.95 -16.45
N ILE A 743 -8.76 -20.38 -15.42
CA ILE A 743 -9.32 -20.47 -14.04
C ILE A 743 -10.74 -19.91 -14.01
N TYR A 744 -10.99 -18.80 -14.72
CA TYR A 744 -12.32 -18.19 -14.80
C TYR A 744 -13.35 -19.15 -15.42
N ASP A 745 -13.07 -19.71 -16.61
CA ASP A 745 -14.01 -20.58 -17.30
C ASP A 745 -14.27 -21.87 -16.52
N ALA A 746 -13.23 -22.44 -15.88
CA ALA A 746 -13.38 -23.58 -14.99
C ALA A 746 -14.28 -23.26 -13.80
N SER A 747 -14.08 -22.08 -13.16
CA SER A 747 -14.90 -21.66 -12.02
C SER A 747 -16.38 -21.52 -12.40
N VAL A 748 -16.68 -20.96 -13.58
CA VAL A 748 -18.04 -20.88 -14.11
C VAL A 748 -18.66 -22.27 -14.28
N ALA A 749 -17.90 -23.22 -14.83
CA ALA A 749 -18.37 -24.60 -14.99
C ALA A 749 -18.67 -25.28 -13.64
N TYR A 750 -17.77 -25.13 -12.66
CA TYR A 750 -17.95 -25.67 -11.30
C TYR A 750 -19.16 -25.07 -10.60
N GLN A 751 -19.32 -23.74 -10.66
CA GLN A 751 -20.47 -23.05 -10.04
C GLN A 751 -21.80 -23.48 -10.69
N SER A 752 -21.83 -23.62 -12.02
CA SER A 752 -23.02 -24.11 -12.75
C SER A 752 -23.38 -25.55 -12.36
N ALA A 753 -22.40 -26.37 -11.98
CA ALA A 753 -22.59 -27.72 -11.47
C ALA A 753 -22.88 -27.78 -9.95
N GLY A 754 -22.91 -26.63 -9.26
CA GLY A 754 -23.07 -26.57 -7.78
C GLY A 754 -21.90 -27.14 -6.98
N ILE A 755 -20.69 -27.22 -7.56
CA ILE A 755 -19.51 -27.81 -6.96
C ILE A 755 -18.70 -26.69 -6.25
N PRO A 756 -18.51 -26.75 -4.92
CA PRO A 756 -17.66 -25.81 -4.20
C PRO A 756 -16.19 -26.00 -4.56
N LEU A 757 -15.40 -24.94 -4.37
CA LEU A 757 -13.98 -24.93 -4.71
C LEU A 757 -13.10 -24.71 -3.50
N VAL A 758 -11.89 -25.28 -3.55
CA VAL A 758 -10.80 -25.02 -2.60
C VAL A 758 -9.50 -24.67 -3.32
N ILE A 759 -8.60 -23.98 -2.61
CA ILE A 759 -7.24 -23.70 -3.08
C ILE A 759 -6.26 -24.32 -2.11
N LEU A 760 -5.21 -24.95 -2.64
CA LEU A 760 -4.04 -25.38 -1.86
C LEU A 760 -2.91 -24.40 -2.13
N ALA A 761 -2.20 -23.96 -1.09
CA ALA A 761 -1.11 -23.00 -1.23
C ALA A 761 0.06 -23.32 -0.28
N GLY A 762 1.22 -22.82 -0.63
CA GLY A 762 2.44 -22.93 0.18
C GLY A 762 2.53 -21.87 1.26
N LYS A 763 3.75 -21.43 1.57
CA LYS A 763 4.06 -20.43 2.60
C LYS A 763 3.80 -19.02 2.13
N GLU A 764 3.50 -18.11 3.10
CA GLU A 764 3.32 -16.66 2.88
C GLU A 764 2.23 -16.35 1.82
N TYR A 765 1.15 -17.13 1.81
CA TYR A 765 0.07 -16.91 0.85
C TYR A 765 -0.61 -15.56 1.03
N GLY A 766 -0.67 -14.78 -0.05
CA GLY A 766 -1.28 -13.45 -0.06
C GLY A 766 -0.35 -12.31 0.40
N SER A 767 0.98 -12.53 0.40
CA SER A 767 1.95 -11.47 0.69
C SER A 767 1.89 -10.33 -0.35
N GLY A 768 2.41 -9.15 0.00
CA GLY A 768 2.45 -7.98 -0.87
C GLY A 768 1.44 -6.89 -0.50
N SER A 769 0.83 -6.24 -1.50
CA SER A 769 -0.12 -5.14 -1.30
C SER A 769 -1.41 -5.60 -0.63
N SER A 770 -2.03 -4.74 0.18
CA SER A 770 -3.36 -4.98 0.73
C SER A 770 -4.42 -4.85 -0.38
N ARG A 771 -4.81 -5.99 -0.96
CA ARG A 771 -5.79 -6.07 -2.05
C ARG A 771 -6.97 -6.92 -1.63
N ASP A 772 -8.08 -6.27 -1.33
CA ASP A 772 -9.35 -6.92 -1.04
C ASP A 772 -9.86 -7.78 -2.21
N TRP A 773 -9.61 -7.37 -3.47
CA TRP A 773 -9.95 -8.14 -4.65
C TRP A 773 -9.26 -9.50 -4.72
N ALA A 774 -8.14 -9.71 -4.02
CA ALA A 774 -7.56 -11.04 -3.89
C ALA A 774 -8.49 -11.99 -3.12
N ALA A 775 -9.29 -11.49 -2.18
CA ALA A 775 -10.30 -12.27 -1.47
C ALA A 775 -11.69 -12.19 -2.14
N LYS A 776 -12.13 -10.99 -2.58
CA LYS A 776 -13.39 -10.79 -3.30
C LYS A 776 -13.47 -11.66 -4.55
N GLY A 777 -12.43 -11.62 -5.40
CA GLY A 777 -12.35 -12.45 -6.60
C GLY A 777 -12.33 -13.94 -6.27
N THR A 778 -11.56 -14.34 -5.27
CA THR A 778 -11.51 -15.74 -4.79
C THR A 778 -12.89 -16.23 -4.37
N ALA A 779 -13.63 -15.46 -3.57
CA ALA A 779 -14.99 -15.80 -3.15
C ALA A 779 -15.97 -15.89 -4.33
N LEU A 780 -15.90 -14.89 -5.25
CA LEU A 780 -16.78 -14.83 -6.43
C LEU A 780 -16.49 -15.94 -7.45
N LEU A 781 -15.28 -16.49 -7.48
CA LEU A 781 -14.97 -17.69 -8.25
C LEU A 781 -15.54 -18.98 -7.63
N GLY A 782 -16.21 -18.92 -6.48
CA GLY A 782 -16.82 -20.07 -5.82
C GLY A 782 -15.92 -20.80 -4.84
N VAL A 783 -14.76 -20.24 -4.51
CA VAL A 783 -13.85 -20.81 -3.50
C VAL A 783 -14.46 -20.63 -2.10
N ARG A 784 -14.52 -21.74 -1.34
CA ARG A 784 -15.07 -21.79 0.02
C ARG A 784 -14.00 -21.90 1.09
N ALA A 785 -12.84 -22.47 0.75
CA ALA A 785 -11.72 -22.58 1.67
C ALA A 785 -10.38 -22.44 0.94
N VAL A 786 -9.41 -21.92 1.65
CA VAL A 786 -7.99 -21.93 1.24
C VAL A 786 -7.20 -22.67 2.30
N ILE A 787 -6.42 -23.68 1.90
CA ILE A 787 -5.56 -24.47 2.79
C ILE A 787 -4.12 -24.13 2.43
N ALA A 788 -3.40 -23.43 3.31
CA ALA A 788 -2.05 -22.96 3.05
C ALA A 788 -1.07 -23.41 4.15
N GLU A 789 0.23 -23.40 3.86
CA GLU A 789 1.26 -23.63 4.90
C GLU A 789 1.34 -22.43 5.86
N SER A 790 1.21 -21.20 5.33
CA SER A 790 1.03 -19.98 6.13
C SER A 790 0.37 -18.87 5.31
N PHE A 791 -0.22 -17.92 6.01
CA PHE A 791 -0.92 -16.77 5.41
C PHE A 791 -0.25 -15.45 5.78
N GLU A 792 -0.30 -14.50 4.86
CA GLU A 792 -0.11 -13.10 5.20
C GLU A 792 -1.34 -12.56 5.94
N ARG A 793 -1.11 -11.73 6.96
CA ARG A 793 -2.15 -11.27 7.90
C ARG A 793 -3.36 -10.62 7.21
N ILE A 794 -3.12 -9.63 6.36
CA ILE A 794 -4.20 -8.85 5.72
C ILE A 794 -5.02 -9.74 4.79
N HIS A 795 -4.37 -10.59 4.01
CA HIS A 795 -5.07 -11.48 3.08
C HIS A 795 -5.92 -12.53 3.81
N ARG A 796 -5.39 -13.10 4.90
CA ARG A 796 -6.13 -14.03 5.77
C ARG A 796 -7.43 -13.38 6.30
N SER A 797 -7.32 -12.16 6.84
CA SER A 797 -8.46 -11.39 7.34
C SER A 797 -9.48 -11.08 6.25
N ASN A 798 -9.00 -10.68 5.06
CA ASN A 798 -9.86 -10.43 3.91
C ASN A 798 -10.62 -11.69 3.44
N LEU A 799 -9.99 -12.86 3.47
CA LEU A 799 -10.67 -14.12 3.14
C LEU A 799 -11.87 -14.36 4.08
N ILE A 800 -11.67 -14.19 5.39
CA ILE A 800 -12.76 -14.30 6.38
C ILE A 800 -13.83 -13.23 6.12
N GLY A 801 -13.41 -12.01 5.85
CA GLY A 801 -14.29 -10.89 5.50
C GLY A 801 -15.19 -11.15 4.29
N MET A 802 -14.78 -12.06 3.41
CA MET A 802 -15.57 -12.53 2.26
C MET A 802 -16.21 -13.90 2.47
N GLY A 803 -16.21 -14.46 3.67
CA GLY A 803 -16.81 -15.77 3.96
C GLY A 803 -16.02 -16.95 3.37
N VAL A 804 -14.73 -16.78 3.07
CA VAL A 804 -13.83 -17.86 2.66
C VAL A 804 -13.03 -18.34 3.87
N LEU A 805 -13.04 -19.65 4.13
CA LEU A 805 -12.42 -20.27 5.29
C LEU A 805 -10.90 -20.42 5.11
N PRO A 806 -10.06 -19.74 5.88
CA PRO A 806 -8.62 -19.98 5.86
C PRO A 806 -8.27 -21.14 6.79
N LEU A 807 -7.61 -22.15 6.24
CA LEU A 807 -7.09 -23.31 6.97
C LEU A 807 -5.57 -23.40 6.78
N GLN A 808 -4.87 -23.78 7.83
CA GLN A 808 -3.42 -23.91 7.79
C GLN A 808 -3.02 -25.37 7.98
N PHE A 809 -2.12 -25.84 7.12
CA PHE A 809 -1.48 -27.16 7.31
C PHE A 809 -0.78 -27.22 8.67
N LYS A 810 -0.83 -28.38 9.31
CA LYS A 810 -0.35 -28.56 10.68
C LYS A 810 1.03 -29.26 10.69
N ASN A 811 1.85 -28.92 11.65
CA ASN A 811 3.11 -29.58 11.96
C ASN A 811 4.11 -29.73 10.78
N GLY A 812 4.15 -28.75 9.88
CA GLY A 812 5.03 -28.80 8.72
C GLY A 812 4.49 -29.64 7.56
N ASP A 813 3.23 -30.06 7.63
CA ASP A 813 2.54 -30.64 6.49
C ASP A 813 2.37 -29.61 5.36
N SER A 814 2.29 -30.11 4.15
CA SER A 814 2.03 -29.34 2.93
C SER A 814 1.23 -30.21 1.95
N ALA A 815 0.75 -29.63 0.88
CA ALA A 815 0.14 -30.40 -0.20
C ALA A 815 1.10 -31.48 -0.72
N GLN A 816 2.40 -31.14 -0.83
CA GLN A 816 3.43 -32.06 -1.29
C GLN A 816 3.72 -33.20 -0.28
N SER A 817 3.91 -32.88 1.02
CA SER A 817 4.20 -33.90 2.05
C SER A 817 3.07 -34.92 2.22
N LEU A 818 1.81 -34.45 2.06
CA LEU A 818 0.61 -35.27 2.08
C LEU A 818 0.33 -35.93 0.73
N SER A 819 1.20 -35.71 -0.27
CA SER A 819 1.04 -36.23 -1.63
C SER A 819 -0.31 -35.87 -2.26
N LEU A 820 -0.85 -34.67 -1.97
CA LEU A 820 -2.06 -34.18 -2.58
C LEU A 820 -1.75 -33.74 -4.02
N THR A 821 -2.49 -34.27 -4.97
CA THR A 821 -2.31 -33.97 -6.39
C THR A 821 -3.16 -32.77 -6.84
N GLY A 822 -4.22 -32.46 -6.06
CA GLY A 822 -5.25 -31.47 -6.42
C GLY A 822 -6.34 -32.05 -7.32
N GLU A 823 -6.30 -33.35 -7.65
CA GLU A 823 -7.36 -34.02 -8.40
C GLU A 823 -8.40 -34.67 -7.48
N GLU A 824 -8.10 -34.73 -6.19
CA GLU A 824 -8.98 -35.34 -5.18
C GLU A 824 -10.24 -34.47 -4.98
N GLU A 825 -11.31 -35.11 -4.53
CA GLU A 825 -12.48 -34.45 -3.98
C GLU A 825 -12.26 -34.17 -2.51
N PHE A 826 -12.53 -32.92 -2.08
CA PHE A 826 -12.29 -32.47 -0.73
C PHE A 826 -13.60 -32.32 0.07
N SER A 827 -13.55 -32.72 1.33
CA SER A 827 -14.59 -32.42 2.30
C SER A 827 -13.95 -31.89 3.59
N ILE A 828 -14.58 -30.87 4.18
CA ILE A 828 -14.10 -30.23 5.42
C ILE A 828 -15.25 -30.27 6.41
N SER A 829 -15.03 -30.94 7.54
CA SER A 829 -16.06 -31.20 8.54
C SER A 829 -15.75 -30.58 9.90
N GLY A 830 -16.80 -30.20 10.62
CA GLY A 830 -16.72 -29.61 11.96
C GLY A 830 -16.87 -28.11 12.05
N ILE A 831 -17.00 -27.40 10.92
CA ILE A 831 -17.19 -25.93 10.90
C ILE A 831 -18.58 -25.52 11.46
N THR A 832 -19.54 -26.43 11.46
CA THR A 832 -20.89 -26.22 12.04
C THR A 832 -20.87 -25.88 13.52
N ALA A 833 -19.77 -26.12 14.25
CA ALA A 833 -19.61 -25.70 15.64
C ALA A 833 -19.76 -24.17 15.81
N LEU A 834 -19.49 -23.38 14.77
CA LEU A 834 -19.72 -21.93 14.76
C LEU A 834 -21.19 -21.57 15.02
N ASN A 835 -22.14 -22.38 14.62
CA ASN A 835 -23.57 -22.12 14.80
C ASN A 835 -24.00 -22.12 16.28
N THR A 836 -23.22 -22.74 17.15
CA THR A 836 -23.49 -22.85 18.61
C THR A 836 -22.54 -21.94 19.43
N GLY A 837 -21.82 -21.03 18.76
CA GLY A 837 -20.90 -20.07 19.39
C GLY A 837 -19.50 -20.62 19.64
N GLY A 838 -19.22 -21.88 19.30
CA GLY A 838 -17.88 -22.47 19.38
C GLY A 838 -17.02 -22.03 18.19
N VAL A 839 -15.76 -21.68 18.45
CA VAL A 839 -14.77 -21.45 17.36
C VAL A 839 -13.85 -22.68 17.34
N PRO A 840 -14.00 -23.59 16.35
CA PRO A 840 -13.13 -24.77 16.28
C PRO A 840 -11.69 -24.33 15.99
N LYS A 841 -10.73 -24.89 16.72
CA LYS A 841 -9.30 -24.61 16.48
C LYS A 841 -8.74 -25.46 15.33
N GLU A 842 -9.34 -26.61 15.10
CA GLU A 842 -8.92 -27.59 14.11
C GLU A 842 -10.14 -28.19 13.42
N LEU A 843 -10.00 -28.54 12.14
CA LEU A 843 -10.99 -29.22 11.35
C LEU A 843 -10.38 -30.43 10.66
N THR A 844 -11.21 -31.44 10.41
CA THR A 844 -10.83 -32.60 9.61
C THR A 844 -11.07 -32.32 8.13
N VAL A 845 -10.01 -32.49 7.33
CA VAL A 845 -10.04 -32.39 5.87
C VAL A 845 -9.87 -33.78 5.30
N THR A 846 -10.81 -34.20 4.48
CA THR A 846 -10.73 -35.46 3.71
C THR A 846 -10.48 -35.11 2.24
N ALA A 847 -9.48 -35.74 1.64
CA ALA A 847 -9.11 -35.54 0.24
C ALA A 847 -9.03 -36.91 -0.46
N GLY A 848 -10.10 -37.32 -1.13
CA GLY A 848 -10.24 -38.69 -1.66
C GLY A 848 -10.11 -39.74 -0.54
N SER A 849 -9.11 -40.59 -0.60
CA SER A 849 -8.81 -41.60 0.42
C SER A 849 -7.96 -41.11 1.59
N LYS A 850 -7.48 -39.89 1.55
CA LYS A 850 -6.58 -39.29 2.54
C LYS A 850 -7.37 -38.45 3.53
N SER A 851 -6.89 -38.34 4.77
CA SER A 851 -7.46 -37.45 5.78
C SER A 851 -6.35 -36.81 6.60
N PHE A 852 -6.50 -35.52 6.90
CA PHE A 852 -5.57 -34.78 7.73
C PHE A 852 -6.32 -33.72 8.57
N VAL A 853 -5.64 -33.17 9.56
CA VAL A 853 -6.18 -32.10 10.41
C VAL A 853 -5.55 -30.77 9.99
N ALA A 854 -6.37 -29.77 9.80
CA ALA A 854 -5.92 -28.41 9.51
C ALA A 854 -6.30 -27.45 10.66
N THR A 855 -5.42 -26.50 10.96
CA THR A 855 -5.68 -25.42 11.91
C THR A 855 -6.61 -24.39 11.29
N VAL A 856 -7.66 -24.02 12.01
CA VAL A 856 -8.57 -22.93 11.61
C VAL A 856 -7.92 -21.59 11.91
N ARG A 857 -7.86 -20.71 10.91
CA ARG A 857 -7.27 -19.39 11.03
C ARG A 857 -8.34 -18.29 11.15
N ILE A 858 -9.38 -18.57 11.91
CA ILE A 858 -10.29 -17.59 12.52
C ILE A 858 -9.69 -17.27 13.89
N ASP A 859 -8.95 -16.18 13.94
CA ASP A 859 -8.03 -15.91 15.05
C ASP A 859 -8.74 -15.13 16.18
N THR A 860 -9.91 -14.51 15.92
CA THR A 860 -10.65 -13.70 16.88
C THR A 860 -12.16 -14.05 16.90
N PRO A 861 -12.87 -13.80 18.02
CA PRO A 861 -14.33 -13.93 18.09
C PRO A 861 -15.07 -13.05 17.08
N GLY A 862 -14.61 -11.82 16.83
CA GLY A 862 -15.19 -10.93 15.83
C GLY A 862 -15.12 -11.52 14.42
N GLU A 863 -14.00 -12.12 14.04
CA GLU A 863 -13.86 -12.82 12.76
C GLU A 863 -14.81 -14.02 12.66
N ALA A 864 -15.08 -14.72 13.76
CA ALA A 864 -16.07 -15.80 13.79
C ALA A 864 -17.48 -15.29 13.50
N ASP A 865 -17.83 -14.10 14.04
CA ASP A 865 -19.10 -13.44 13.73
C ASP A 865 -19.18 -13.05 12.25
N TYR A 866 -18.12 -12.50 11.67
CA TYR A 866 -18.09 -12.19 10.25
C TYR A 866 -18.33 -13.43 9.39
N TYR A 867 -17.62 -14.51 9.66
CA TYR A 867 -17.78 -15.76 8.93
C TYR A 867 -19.20 -16.34 9.06
N ARG A 868 -19.80 -16.32 10.27
CA ARG A 868 -21.19 -16.75 10.51
C ARG A 868 -22.22 -15.97 9.69
N HIS A 869 -21.93 -14.70 9.43
CA HIS A 869 -22.80 -13.83 8.65
C HIS A 869 -22.59 -13.95 7.13
N GLY A 870 -21.59 -14.72 6.67
CA GLY A 870 -21.20 -14.85 5.28
C GLY A 870 -20.23 -13.74 4.81
N GLY A 871 -19.71 -12.93 5.74
CA GLY A 871 -18.75 -11.88 5.53
C GLY A 871 -18.99 -10.66 6.42
N ILE A 872 -17.97 -9.79 6.50
CA ILE A 872 -18.01 -8.60 7.35
C ILE A 872 -19.06 -7.58 6.86
N MET A 873 -19.20 -7.38 5.56
CA MET A 873 -20.19 -6.46 4.99
C MET A 873 -21.62 -6.88 5.31
N GLN A 874 -21.93 -8.17 5.20
CA GLN A 874 -23.23 -8.74 5.56
C GLN A 874 -23.50 -8.62 7.07
N TYR A 875 -22.46 -8.81 7.90
CA TYR A 875 -22.54 -8.60 9.34
C TYR A 875 -22.88 -7.13 9.65
N VAL A 876 -22.13 -6.19 9.09
CA VAL A 876 -22.34 -4.75 9.30
C VAL A 876 -23.73 -4.31 8.81
N LEU A 877 -24.14 -4.77 7.61
CA LEU A 877 -25.43 -4.38 7.05
C LEU A 877 -26.60 -4.83 7.94
N ARG A 878 -26.56 -6.07 8.47
CA ARG A 878 -27.56 -6.54 9.43
C ARG A 878 -27.53 -5.76 10.75
N SER A 879 -26.35 -5.38 11.20
CA SER A 879 -26.21 -4.54 12.40
C SER A 879 -26.84 -3.16 12.21
N LEU A 880 -26.63 -2.52 11.06
CA LEU A 880 -27.22 -1.24 10.69
C LEU A 880 -28.76 -1.33 10.50
N LEU A 881 -29.24 -2.45 9.99
CA LEU A 881 -30.68 -2.68 9.82
C LEU A 881 -31.41 -2.73 11.17
N ASN A 882 -30.75 -3.33 12.18
CA ASN A 882 -31.30 -3.51 13.53
C ASN A 882 -31.05 -2.30 14.46
N ALA A 883 -30.13 -1.40 14.13
CA ALA A 883 -29.87 -0.15 14.84
C ALA A 883 -30.92 0.92 14.50
#